data_6b0f6543f4a6985f449d34395ca659b0
#
_entry.id   6b0f6543f4a6985f449d34395ca659b0
#
_cell.length_a   1.000
_cell.length_b   1.000
_cell.length_c   1.000
_cell.angle_alpha   90.00
_cell.angle_beta   90.00
_cell.angle_gamma   90.00
#
_symmetry.space_group_name_H-M   'P 1'
#
loop_
_entity.id
_entity.type
_entity.pdbx_description
1 polymer ?
#
loop_
_entity_poly.entity_id
_entity_poly.type
_entity_poly.pdbx_seq_one_letter_code
_entity_poly.pdbx_strand_id
1 'polypeptide(L)'
;MLGAFGTAVLAYRHHRWRPWRNVIIAALACTAAASASVATRVHAVTTAPIADLARHGATITAEITLADDPKIKLGRFHQEQVVVHATLDTYRTPHRREAVSLPVLVLAHGPEWRPLLPSQRVQVAARLAEPTPGELTAAVLLVRGSPQVLTSPSRLQAIAGTLRAGLRTATDVLPPDQRGLLPGLVVGDVSRMDPQVSADLKESGLNHLNAVSGTNLSIVAGAALALSRVAGLPLALRAGLAAVAMIGFAVVARPSPSVLRALLMGLVAAIALGTGRPKDGMAALSAAVLLLILFSPDLAISYGFALSVCATAGILLLAPRWRDRLTHHPRTTADTRAAATSHADTRPAATSEADTSPTVTTLYTCTSQSDTRPPPAHTRDSASGPSGGWCSGLSGGSCSGPSGGSSSGPSGGPPSGPSGEAPSTRRGRLPRWVAEAVAVPAAAQVAVTPILVLMAGQVSLAAIPANLLAGPAVAPATLLGFAAALVAPFWPEAARIIVIPAGYAVGWIIMVARWAVNLPLATLPWPGGIPGLALLALAAVAVTLLVKRRAWRAVALAVAAGVLVAVLVVRPVVAPWPPRAWLMVVCDVGQGDGLVLAAGPGRGVVVDTGPDPVTMDRCLRRLDITDVPLVILTHPHADHIDGLSGVLRGRRVGAVVVSPQRTLDNQASRLTADLARQRIPQWTAPPGTHWRLGPSELTVLAPEPTRDPPTGQGEGSAANNSSVVVHVRWRAGSALLSGDIETEAQDALLRGGMLPPADILKVPHHGSPRQDPAFFGAVSARAALISVGEGNDYGHPAQPTLSLLRRLGARVYRTDRSGDLAVVEREGRLAIVTRGSQGGDRPP
;
A
#
# COMPACT_ATOMS: atom_id res chain seq x y z
N MET A 1 -21.14 28.94 2.26
CA MET A 1 -21.13 29.94 3.34
C MET A 1 -22.52 30.37 3.80
N LEU A 2 -23.40 30.84 2.92
CA LEU A 2 -24.74 31.29 3.30
C LEU A 2 -25.61 30.19 3.97
N GLY A 3 -25.50 28.94 3.53
CA GLY A 3 -26.19 27.79 4.14
C GLY A 3 -25.71 27.49 5.58
N ALA A 4 -24.39 27.57 5.81
CA ALA A 4 -23.80 27.36 7.14
C ALA A 4 -24.19 28.47 8.12
N PHE A 5 -24.27 29.73 7.64
CA PHE A 5 -24.74 30.84 8.44
C PHE A 5 -26.25 30.70 8.79
N GLY A 6 -27.06 30.30 7.81
CA GLY A 6 -28.49 30.06 8.03
C GLY A 6 -28.77 28.93 9.04
N THR A 7 -28.03 27.84 8.96
CA THR A 7 -28.15 26.72 9.93
C THR A 7 -27.63 27.10 11.31
N ALA A 8 -26.60 27.93 11.43
CA ALA A 8 -26.11 28.46 12.70
C ALA A 8 -27.14 29.36 13.39
N VAL A 9 -27.83 30.24 12.62
CA VAL A 9 -28.90 31.10 13.12
C VAL A 9 -30.10 30.27 13.56
N LEU A 10 -30.49 29.22 12.80
CA LEU A 10 -31.59 28.31 13.16
C LEU A 10 -31.25 27.51 14.42
N ALA A 11 -30.02 26.97 14.55
CA ALA A 11 -29.55 26.26 15.74
C ALA A 11 -29.50 27.16 16.99
N TYR A 12 -29.19 28.45 16.80
CA TYR A 12 -29.21 29.43 17.89
C TYR A 12 -30.60 29.70 18.43
N ARG A 13 -31.64 29.71 17.59
CA ARG A 13 -33.04 30.00 17.96
C ARG A 13 -33.80 28.82 18.53
N HIS A 14 -33.46 27.58 18.26
CA HIS A 14 -34.22 26.40 18.67
C HIS A 14 -33.81 25.88 20.03
N HIS A 15 -34.70 25.91 21.02
CA HIS A 15 -34.48 25.49 22.42
C HIS A 15 -34.04 24.01 22.55
N ARG A 16 -34.47 23.14 21.63
CA ARG A 16 -34.18 21.69 21.60
C ARG A 16 -32.70 21.37 21.34
N TRP A 17 -31.95 22.33 20.76
CA TRP A 17 -30.54 22.17 20.36
C TRP A 17 -29.53 22.78 21.34
N ARG A 18 -30.00 23.31 22.47
CA ARG A 18 -29.13 23.99 23.48
C ARG A 18 -27.89 23.19 23.88
N PRO A 19 -27.96 21.85 24.15
CA PRO A 19 -26.78 21.10 24.54
C PRO A 19 -25.76 20.94 23.39
N TRP A 20 -26.25 20.98 22.13
CA TRP A 20 -25.42 20.83 20.92
C TRP A 20 -25.04 22.13 20.27
N ARG A 21 -25.61 23.25 20.70
CA ARG A 21 -25.47 24.56 20.09
C ARG A 21 -24.00 24.96 19.87
N ASN A 22 -23.19 24.88 20.91
CA ASN A 22 -21.79 25.29 20.84
C ASN A 22 -20.99 24.37 19.92
N VAL A 23 -21.30 23.07 19.90
CA VAL A 23 -20.67 22.07 18.99
C VAL A 23 -21.04 22.38 17.54
N ILE A 24 -22.31 22.67 17.26
CA ILE A 24 -22.79 23.00 15.91
C ILE A 24 -22.17 24.32 15.43
N ILE A 25 -22.15 25.36 16.29
CA ILE A 25 -21.53 26.66 15.93
C ILE A 25 -20.03 26.48 15.65
N ALA A 26 -19.31 25.74 16.50
CA ALA A 26 -17.89 25.45 16.30
C ALA A 26 -17.66 24.67 14.99
N ALA A 27 -18.46 23.62 14.73
CA ALA A 27 -18.35 22.84 13.49
C ALA A 27 -18.61 23.70 12.25
N LEU A 28 -19.62 24.54 12.27
CA LEU A 28 -19.93 25.45 11.17
C LEU A 28 -18.87 26.53 10.97
N ALA A 29 -18.33 27.11 12.06
CA ALA A 29 -17.22 28.06 11.99
C ALA A 29 -15.94 27.39 11.41
N CYS A 30 -15.61 26.17 11.85
CA CYS A 30 -14.48 25.40 11.32
C CYS A 30 -14.68 25.09 9.82
N THR A 31 -15.88 24.68 9.43
CA THR A 31 -16.22 24.38 8.02
C THR A 31 -16.14 25.68 7.18
N ALA A 32 -16.65 26.79 7.68
CA ALA A 32 -16.56 28.07 7.00
C ALA A 32 -15.11 28.55 6.83
N ALA A 33 -14.28 28.43 7.87
CA ALA A 33 -12.87 28.80 7.83
C ALA A 33 -12.09 27.91 6.84
N ALA A 34 -12.30 26.59 6.87
CA ALA A 34 -11.69 25.66 5.93
C ALA A 34 -12.11 25.94 4.48
N SER A 35 -13.42 26.19 4.26
CA SER A 35 -13.93 26.54 2.93
C SER A 35 -13.37 27.86 2.42
N ALA A 36 -13.21 28.84 3.28
CA ALA A 36 -12.57 30.12 2.93
C ALA A 36 -11.09 29.91 2.55
N SER A 37 -10.33 29.12 3.32
CA SER A 37 -8.94 28.80 3.02
C SER A 37 -8.81 28.12 1.66
N VAL A 38 -9.64 27.11 1.39
CA VAL A 38 -9.65 26.44 0.07
C VAL A 38 -10.02 27.42 -1.05
N ALA A 39 -11.09 28.22 -0.86
CA ALA A 39 -11.55 29.18 -1.88
C ALA A 39 -10.48 30.24 -2.22
N THR A 40 -9.78 30.77 -1.21
CA THR A 40 -8.68 31.72 -1.43
C THR A 40 -7.52 31.09 -2.19
N ARG A 41 -7.21 29.83 -1.90
CA ARG A 41 -6.15 29.08 -2.60
C ARG A 41 -6.54 28.79 -4.05
N VAL A 42 -7.77 28.29 -4.28
CA VAL A 42 -8.31 28.07 -5.64
C VAL A 42 -8.27 29.36 -6.43
N HIS A 43 -8.77 30.46 -5.85
CA HIS A 43 -8.75 31.76 -6.51
C HIS A 43 -7.31 32.19 -6.87
N ALA A 44 -6.39 32.12 -5.92
CA ALA A 44 -5.00 32.48 -6.17
C ALA A 44 -4.33 31.64 -7.28
N VAL A 45 -4.63 30.35 -7.38
CA VAL A 45 -4.07 29.46 -8.40
C VAL A 45 -4.72 29.68 -9.76
N THR A 46 -6.05 29.86 -9.83
CA THR A 46 -6.78 29.92 -11.10
C THR A 46 -6.75 31.31 -11.75
N THR A 47 -6.59 32.37 -10.95
CA THR A 47 -6.55 33.76 -11.47
C THR A 47 -5.13 34.29 -11.69
N ALA A 48 -4.12 33.51 -11.33
CA ALA A 48 -2.73 33.91 -11.54
C ALA A 48 -2.40 34.06 -13.03
N PRO A 49 -1.64 35.08 -13.47
CA PRO A 49 -1.26 35.23 -14.88
C PRO A 49 -0.55 34.01 -15.47
N ILE A 50 0.16 33.25 -14.65
CA ILE A 50 0.85 32.02 -15.08
C ILE A 50 -0.13 30.94 -15.52
N ALA A 51 -1.34 30.88 -14.96
CA ALA A 51 -2.35 29.90 -15.38
C ALA A 51 -2.79 30.15 -16.84
N ASP A 52 -2.83 31.41 -17.24
CA ASP A 52 -3.13 31.78 -18.61
C ASP A 52 -1.98 31.40 -19.58
N LEU A 53 -0.75 31.64 -19.17
CA LEU A 53 0.46 31.22 -19.91
C LEU A 53 0.54 29.69 -20.03
N ALA A 54 0.09 28.96 -19.02
CA ALA A 54 0.06 27.49 -19.03
C ALA A 54 -0.95 26.94 -20.05
N ARG A 55 -2.11 27.57 -20.19
CA ARG A 55 -3.11 27.21 -21.21
C ARG A 55 -2.57 27.38 -22.64
N HIS A 56 -1.71 28.35 -22.85
CA HIS A 56 -1.09 28.60 -24.17
C HIS A 56 0.24 27.85 -24.38
N GLY A 57 0.68 27.05 -23.41
CA GLY A 57 1.92 26.26 -23.51
C GLY A 57 3.18 27.13 -23.63
N ALA A 58 3.19 28.29 -23.00
CA ALA A 58 4.29 29.27 -23.10
C ALA A 58 5.60 28.73 -22.52
N THR A 59 6.73 29.18 -23.07
CA THR A 59 8.06 28.88 -22.53
C THR A 59 8.52 30.04 -21.66
N ILE A 60 9.01 29.72 -20.46
CA ILE A 60 9.49 30.69 -19.47
C ILE A 60 10.84 30.26 -18.90
N THR A 61 11.57 31.24 -18.35
CA THR A 61 12.64 30.94 -17.38
C THR A 61 12.09 31.20 -15.99
N ALA A 62 12.11 30.18 -15.15
CA ALA A 62 11.52 30.18 -13.81
C ALA A 62 12.58 30.01 -12.74
N GLU A 63 12.50 30.78 -11.66
CA GLU A 63 13.20 30.52 -10.41
C GLU A 63 12.20 29.85 -9.47
N ILE A 64 12.55 28.67 -9.01
CA ILE A 64 11.68 27.83 -8.17
C ILE A 64 12.41 27.40 -6.90
N THR A 65 11.69 27.33 -5.79
CA THR A 65 12.17 26.73 -4.54
C THR A 65 11.56 25.34 -4.39
N LEU A 66 12.42 24.31 -4.26
CA LEU A 66 11.97 22.93 -4.12
C LEU A 66 11.25 22.72 -2.77
N ALA A 67 10.08 22.11 -2.80
CA ALA A 67 9.27 21.85 -1.60
C ALA A 67 9.52 20.43 -1.03
N ASP A 68 9.75 19.44 -1.88
CA ASP A 68 10.06 18.08 -1.48
C ASP A 68 11.24 17.48 -2.27
N ASP A 69 11.64 16.24 -1.92
CA ASP A 69 12.71 15.53 -2.61
C ASP A 69 12.26 15.15 -4.04
N PRO A 70 13.17 15.18 -5.05
CA PRO A 70 12.89 14.69 -6.38
C PRO A 70 12.49 13.21 -6.36
N LYS A 71 11.32 12.89 -6.91
CA LYS A 71 10.80 11.52 -7.00
C LYS A 71 10.93 11.02 -8.42
N ILE A 72 11.57 9.88 -8.59
CA ILE A 72 11.68 9.25 -9.91
C ILE A 72 10.40 8.45 -10.14
N LYS A 73 9.70 8.76 -11.23
CA LYS A 73 8.59 7.97 -11.74
C LYS A 73 8.96 7.47 -13.12
N LEU A 74 8.53 6.27 -13.46
CA LEU A 74 8.59 5.78 -14.83
C LEU A 74 7.45 6.45 -15.61
N GLY A 75 7.79 7.24 -16.60
CA GLY A 75 6.84 7.87 -17.52
C GLY A 75 6.22 6.86 -18.49
N ARG A 76 5.35 7.33 -19.40
CA ARG A 76 4.60 6.46 -20.36
C ARG A 76 5.48 5.55 -21.22
N PHE A 77 6.75 5.90 -21.47
CA PHE A 77 7.71 5.11 -22.24
C PHE A 77 8.87 4.61 -21.36
N HIS A 78 8.63 4.34 -20.07
CA HIS A 78 9.64 3.92 -19.08
C HIS A 78 10.87 4.85 -19.02
N GLN A 79 10.73 6.08 -19.55
CA GLN A 79 11.73 7.12 -19.33
C GLN A 79 11.64 7.57 -17.87
N GLU A 80 12.78 7.61 -17.21
CA GLU A 80 12.85 8.15 -15.86
C GLU A 80 12.46 9.62 -15.88
N GLN A 81 11.29 9.92 -15.35
CA GLN A 81 10.79 11.25 -15.15
C GLN A 81 10.93 11.64 -13.69
N VAL A 82 11.56 12.76 -13.45
CA VAL A 82 11.68 13.35 -12.12
C VAL A 82 10.48 14.25 -11.87
N VAL A 83 9.76 13.98 -10.80
CA VAL A 83 8.59 14.72 -10.36
C VAL A 83 8.90 15.42 -9.04
N VAL A 84 8.79 16.75 -9.00
CA VAL A 84 9.10 17.56 -7.81
C VAL A 84 8.01 18.61 -7.63
N HIS A 85 7.50 18.75 -6.39
CA HIS A 85 6.67 19.90 -6.04
C HIS A 85 7.60 21.08 -5.68
N ALA A 86 7.28 22.25 -6.18
CA ALA A 86 8.06 23.45 -5.95
C ALA A 86 7.15 24.68 -5.76
N THR A 87 7.70 25.72 -5.19
CA THR A 87 7.08 27.05 -5.18
C THR A 87 7.76 27.86 -6.27
N LEU A 88 7.00 28.44 -7.16
CA LEU A 88 7.47 29.39 -8.15
C LEU A 88 7.68 30.73 -7.46
N ASP A 89 8.92 31.21 -7.43
CA ASP A 89 9.29 32.47 -6.79
C ASP A 89 9.28 33.64 -7.78
N THR A 90 9.90 33.43 -8.96
CA THR A 90 9.89 34.41 -10.07
C THR A 90 9.82 33.69 -11.40
N TYR A 91 9.22 34.33 -12.38
CA TYR A 91 9.31 33.86 -13.76
C TYR A 91 9.59 35.02 -14.70
N ARG A 92 10.26 34.70 -15.79
CA ARG A 92 10.61 35.64 -16.85
C ARG A 92 10.07 35.14 -18.19
N THR A 93 9.28 35.98 -18.83
CA THR A 93 8.94 35.88 -20.24
C THR A 93 9.80 36.83 -21.07
N PRO A 94 9.82 36.79 -22.39
CA PRO A 94 10.57 37.77 -23.22
C PRO A 94 10.25 39.24 -22.90
N HIS A 95 9.02 39.50 -22.38
CA HIS A 95 8.52 40.87 -22.20
C HIS A 95 8.34 41.29 -20.73
N ARG A 96 8.37 40.32 -19.77
CA ARG A 96 8.02 40.64 -18.38
C ARG A 96 8.73 39.73 -17.39
N ARG A 97 9.14 40.29 -16.26
CA ARG A 97 9.57 39.53 -15.07
C ARG A 97 8.59 39.79 -13.95
N GLU A 98 8.08 38.72 -13.36
CA GLU A 98 7.13 38.76 -12.25
C GLU A 98 7.63 37.94 -11.08
N ALA A 99 7.48 38.50 -9.86
CA ALA A 99 7.66 37.78 -8.60
C ALA A 99 6.30 37.26 -8.12
N VAL A 100 6.23 36.00 -7.82
CA VAL A 100 5.00 35.32 -7.38
C VAL A 100 5.36 34.32 -6.27
N SER A 101 4.36 33.74 -5.63
CA SER A 101 4.56 32.63 -4.68
C SER A 101 3.43 31.64 -4.88
N LEU A 102 3.61 30.78 -5.88
CA LEU A 102 2.59 29.84 -6.33
C LEU A 102 3.11 28.41 -6.36
N PRO A 103 2.31 27.40 -5.97
CA PRO A 103 2.69 26.02 -6.09
C PRO A 103 2.70 25.57 -7.54
N VAL A 104 3.76 24.88 -7.93
CA VAL A 104 3.94 24.32 -9.27
C VAL A 104 4.43 22.88 -9.18
N LEU A 105 4.08 22.08 -10.17
CA LEU A 105 4.60 20.73 -10.35
C LEU A 105 5.69 20.77 -11.43
N VAL A 106 6.87 20.26 -11.11
CA VAL A 106 8.00 20.17 -12.02
C VAL A 106 8.13 18.76 -12.54
N LEU A 107 8.10 18.61 -13.85
CA LEU A 107 8.39 17.37 -14.56
C LEU A 107 9.68 17.56 -15.35
N ALA A 108 10.72 16.85 -14.96
CA ALA A 108 12.06 17.00 -15.49
C ALA A 108 12.67 15.66 -15.86
N HIS A 109 13.78 15.68 -16.59
CA HIS A 109 14.57 14.51 -16.96
C HIS A 109 16.04 14.78 -16.65
N GLY A 110 16.78 13.73 -16.30
CA GLY A 110 18.22 13.79 -16.08
C GLY A 110 18.65 13.46 -14.65
N PRO A 111 19.87 12.94 -14.50
CA PRO A 111 20.41 12.53 -13.20
C PRO A 111 20.74 13.71 -12.30
N GLU A 112 20.90 14.93 -12.83
CA GLU A 112 21.28 16.15 -12.12
C GLU A 112 20.21 16.61 -11.12
N TRP A 113 18.99 16.17 -11.31
CA TRP A 113 17.88 16.45 -10.38
C TRP A 113 17.91 15.61 -9.12
N ARG A 114 18.53 14.42 -9.17
CA ARG A 114 18.52 13.45 -8.06
C ARG A 114 19.18 13.95 -6.76
N PRO A 115 20.29 14.70 -6.79
CA PRO A 115 20.95 15.18 -5.57
C PRO A 115 20.30 16.39 -4.93
N LEU A 116 19.30 17.01 -5.59
CA LEU A 116 18.68 18.22 -5.08
C LEU A 116 17.86 17.95 -3.83
N LEU A 117 17.87 18.94 -2.93
CA LEU A 117 17.18 18.87 -1.64
C LEU A 117 16.10 19.95 -1.52
N PRO A 118 15.06 19.75 -0.72
CA PRO A 118 14.09 20.80 -0.41
C PRO A 118 14.76 22.07 0.12
N SER A 119 14.09 23.20 -0.08
CA SER A 119 14.57 24.56 0.20
C SER A 119 15.68 25.08 -0.71
N GLN A 120 16.19 24.31 -1.66
CA GLN A 120 17.09 24.85 -2.69
C GLN A 120 16.29 25.65 -3.72
N ARG A 121 16.87 26.78 -4.11
CA ARG A 121 16.37 27.55 -5.25
C ARG A 121 17.14 27.17 -6.49
N VAL A 122 16.41 26.89 -7.55
CA VAL A 122 16.98 26.54 -8.85
C VAL A 122 16.32 27.38 -9.95
N GLN A 123 17.11 27.71 -10.98
CA GLN A 123 16.61 28.33 -12.19
C GLN A 123 16.47 27.27 -13.26
N VAL A 124 15.35 27.27 -13.97
CA VAL A 124 15.01 26.32 -15.01
C VAL A 124 14.37 27.02 -16.20
N ALA A 125 14.66 26.53 -17.40
CA ALA A 125 13.88 26.83 -18.59
C ALA A 125 12.79 25.76 -18.75
N ALA A 126 11.54 26.18 -18.77
CA ALA A 126 10.41 25.27 -18.76
C ALA A 126 9.32 25.70 -19.77
N ARG A 127 8.72 24.72 -20.41
CA ARG A 127 7.43 24.90 -21.06
C ARG A 127 6.32 24.67 -20.05
N LEU A 128 5.36 25.56 -20.04
CA LEU A 128 4.20 25.45 -19.17
C LEU A 128 3.17 24.47 -19.75
N ALA A 129 2.48 23.76 -18.87
CA ALA A 129 1.31 22.95 -19.19
C ALA A 129 0.23 23.13 -18.11
N GLU A 130 -1.00 22.85 -18.48
CA GLU A 130 -2.12 22.89 -17.53
C GLU A 130 -1.98 21.78 -16.48
N PRO A 131 -2.30 22.08 -15.21
CA PRO A 131 -2.36 21.04 -14.19
C PRO A 131 -3.56 20.10 -14.41
N THR A 132 -3.48 18.90 -13.85
CA THR A 132 -4.59 17.95 -13.86
C THR A 132 -5.82 18.56 -13.16
N PRO A 133 -7.03 18.42 -13.72
CA PRO A 133 -8.23 18.92 -13.07
C PRO A 133 -8.36 18.45 -11.62
N GLY A 134 -8.57 19.39 -10.70
CA GLY A 134 -8.68 19.11 -9.26
C GLY A 134 -7.38 19.23 -8.46
N GLU A 135 -6.23 19.44 -9.09
CA GLU A 135 -4.98 19.79 -8.40
C GLU A 135 -4.94 21.30 -8.08
N LEU A 136 -4.46 21.63 -6.88
CA LEU A 136 -4.28 23.03 -6.44
C LEU A 136 -2.87 23.56 -6.77
N THR A 137 -2.41 23.30 -7.99
CA THR A 137 -1.17 23.79 -8.60
C THR A 137 -1.48 24.84 -9.66
N ALA A 138 -0.64 25.87 -9.79
CA ALA A 138 -0.87 26.94 -10.75
C ALA A 138 -0.50 26.54 -12.19
N ALA A 139 0.54 25.72 -12.33
CA ALA A 139 1.02 25.21 -13.62
C ALA A 139 1.89 23.97 -13.42
N VAL A 140 2.05 23.21 -14.50
CA VAL A 140 3.06 22.14 -14.62
C VAL A 140 4.22 22.68 -15.45
N LEU A 141 5.43 22.58 -14.94
CA LEU A 141 6.67 22.99 -15.59
C LEU A 141 7.32 21.77 -16.25
N LEU A 142 7.29 21.71 -17.57
CA LEU A 142 7.99 20.69 -18.36
C LEU A 142 9.42 21.19 -18.61
N VAL A 143 10.35 20.71 -17.82
CA VAL A 143 11.76 21.15 -17.87
C VAL A 143 12.58 20.23 -18.76
N ARG A 144 13.28 20.83 -19.72
CA ARG A 144 14.28 20.16 -20.55
C ARG A 144 15.67 20.68 -20.19
N GLY A 145 16.54 19.79 -19.72
CA GLY A 145 17.93 20.14 -19.36
C GLY A 145 18.17 20.22 -17.84
N SER A 146 19.40 20.56 -17.49
CA SER A 146 19.90 20.56 -16.12
C SER A 146 19.44 21.80 -15.35
N PRO A 147 19.07 21.67 -14.09
CA PRO A 147 18.72 22.82 -13.24
C PRO A 147 19.97 23.63 -12.87
N GLN A 148 19.88 24.95 -12.90
CA GLN A 148 20.93 25.81 -12.36
C GLN A 148 20.65 26.09 -10.89
N VAL A 149 21.52 25.59 -9.99
CA VAL A 149 21.36 25.79 -8.57
C VAL A 149 21.76 27.21 -8.19
N LEU A 150 20.82 27.96 -7.61
CA LEU A 150 21.03 29.35 -7.17
C LEU A 150 21.44 29.45 -5.70
N THR A 151 20.89 28.56 -4.84
CA THR A 151 21.18 28.58 -3.41
C THR A 151 21.39 27.17 -2.87
N SER A 152 22.24 27.04 -1.82
CA SER A 152 22.35 25.82 -1.04
C SER A 152 21.07 25.54 -0.22
N PRO A 153 20.82 24.29 0.17
CA PRO A 153 19.68 23.95 1.04
C PRO A 153 19.85 24.59 2.43
N SER A 154 18.74 24.80 3.14
CA SER A 154 18.78 25.22 4.53
C SER A 154 19.57 24.22 5.40
N ARG A 155 20.19 24.69 6.49
CA ARG A 155 20.98 23.84 7.40
C ARG A 155 20.21 22.60 7.88
N LEU A 156 18.93 22.77 8.20
CA LEU A 156 18.07 21.66 8.63
C LEU A 156 17.87 20.61 7.50
N GLN A 157 17.66 21.09 6.26
CA GLN A 157 17.46 20.20 5.12
C GLN A 157 18.77 19.53 4.69
N ALA A 158 19.90 20.20 4.83
CA ALA A 158 21.22 19.61 4.61
C ALA A 158 21.50 18.47 5.61
N ILE A 159 21.26 18.70 6.92
CA ILE A 159 21.43 17.69 7.96
C ILE A 159 20.47 16.50 7.69
N ALA A 160 19.20 16.76 7.42
CA ALA A 160 18.24 15.70 7.08
C ALA A 160 18.67 14.91 5.83
N GLY A 161 19.18 15.59 4.80
CA GLY A 161 19.74 14.98 3.60
C GLY A 161 20.91 14.06 3.90
N THR A 162 21.84 14.48 4.75
CA THR A 162 23.01 13.68 5.18
C THR A 162 22.56 12.43 5.95
N LEU A 163 21.61 12.54 6.89
CA LEU A 163 21.06 11.41 7.64
C LEU A 163 20.40 10.38 6.73
N ARG A 164 19.60 10.86 5.75
CA ARG A 164 18.93 10.02 4.75
C ARG A 164 19.93 9.32 3.83
N ALA A 165 20.91 10.06 3.32
CA ALA A 165 21.99 9.50 2.49
C ALA A 165 22.80 8.47 3.26
N GLY A 166 23.14 8.75 4.51
CA GLY A 166 23.86 7.84 5.39
C GLY A 166 23.09 6.52 5.62
N LEU A 167 21.78 6.59 5.90
CA LEU A 167 20.96 5.39 6.02
C LEU A 167 20.90 4.61 4.70
N ARG A 168 20.75 5.30 3.57
CA ARG A 168 20.72 4.68 2.23
C ARG A 168 22.01 3.90 1.95
N THR A 169 23.16 4.47 2.27
CA THR A 169 24.46 3.80 2.13
C THR A 169 24.63 2.67 3.14
N ALA A 170 24.18 2.85 4.38
CA ALA A 170 24.26 1.79 5.39
C ALA A 170 23.45 0.54 4.96
N THR A 171 22.33 0.72 4.27
CA THR A 171 21.48 -0.39 3.79
C THR A 171 22.07 -1.17 2.62
N ASP A 172 23.21 -0.78 2.03
CA ASP A 172 23.82 -1.49 0.90
C ASP A 172 24.23 -2.92 1.24
N VAL A 173 24.43 -3.22 2.52
CA VAL A 173 24.76 -4.58 3.02
C VAL A 173 23.54 -5.51 3.03
N LEU A 174 22.32 -4.98 2.87
CA LEU A 174 21.08 -5.75 2.88
C LEU A 174 20.75 -6.32 1.50
N PRO A 175 19.94 -7.39 1.43
CA PRO A 175 19.36 -7.89 0.18
C PRO A 175 18.63 -6.80 -0.60
N PRO A 176 18.56 -6.89 -1.94
CA PRO A 176 17.96 -5.86 -2.79
C PRO A 176 16.54 -5.47 -2.42
N ASP A 177 15.70 -6.44 -2.04
CA ASP A 177 14.30 -6.23 -1.65
C ASP A 177 14.16 -5.50 -0.30
N GLN A 178 15.11 -5.68 0.64
CA GLN A 178 15.13 -5.02 1.94
C GLN A 178 15.77 -3.62 1.88
N ARG A 179 16.74 -3.45 0.98
CA ARG A 179 17.56 -2.23 0.80
C ARG A 179 16.73 -0.98 0.52
N GLY A 180 15.62 -1.12 -0.22
CA GLY A 180 14.71 -0.02 -0.51
C GLY A 180 13.62 0.17 0.54
N LEU A 181 13.10 -0.91 1.13
CA LEU A 181 11.99 -0.82 2.08
C LEU A 181 12.40 -0.24 3.43
N LEU A 182 13.59 -0.53 3.95
CA LEU A 182 14.03 0.00 5.23
C LEU A 182 14.14 1.53 5.25
N PRO A 183 14.80 2.20 4.29
CA PRO A 183 14.78 3.67 4.23
C PRO A 183 13.37 4.24 3.96
N GLY A 184 12.55 3.56 3.16
CA GLY A 184 11.14 3.94 2.91
C GLY A 184 10.33 3.97 4.20
N LEU A 185 10.41 2.91 5.00
CA LEU A 185 9.71 2.78 6.28
C LEU A 185 10.20 3.80 7.32
N VAL A 186 11.52 4.03 7.42
CA VAL A 186 12.13 4.83 8.49
C VAL A 186 12.10 6.32 8.19
N VAL A 187 12.55 6.72 7.00
CA VAL A 187 12.74 8.14 6.63
C VAL A 187 11.95 8.55 5.38
N GLY A 188 11.12 7.67 4.84
CA GLY A 188 10.29 7.95 3.66
C GLY A 188 11.09 8.02 2.34
N ASP A 189 12.28 7.43 2.30
CA ASP A 189 13.10 7.39 1.10
C ASP A 189 12.82 6.12 0.28
N VAL A 190 11.94 6.24 -0.70
CA VAL A 190 11.53 5.16 -1.60
C VAL A 190 12.34 5.12 -2.91
N SER A 191 13.43 5.89 -3.00
CA SER A 191 14.22 6.04 -4.24
C SER A 191 14.82 4.72 -4.74
N ARG A 192 15.02 3.74 -3.86
CA ARG A 192 15.55 2.40 -4.16
C ARG A 192 14.52 1.28 -3.92
N MET A 193 13.24 1.63 -3.84
CA MET A 193 12.18 0.65 -3.60
C MET A 193 12.09 -0.34 -4.76
N ASP A 194 12.15 -1.62 -4.43
CA ASP A 194 11.89 -2.68 -5.40
C ASP A 194 10.42 -2.61 -5.85
N PRO A 195 10.14 -2.50 -7.15
CA PRO A 195 8.77 -2.42 -7.67
C PRO A 195 7.89 -3.60 -7.22
N GLN A 196 8.46 -4.81 -7.15
CA GLN A 196 7.75 -6.00 -6.69
C GLN A 196 7.36 -5.89 -5.22
N VAL A 197 8.29 -5.44 -4.35
CA VAL A 197 7.99 -5.25 -2.93
C VAL A 197 6.91 -4.18 -2.75
N SER A 198 6.97 -3.10 -3.52
CA SER A 198 5.94 -2.05 -3.52
C SER A 198 4.57 -2.60 -3.93
N ALA A 199 4.51 -3.44 -4.97
CA ALA A 199 3.29 -4.08 -5.43
C ALA A 199 2.75 -5.08 -4.39
N ASP A 200 3.61 -5.94 -3.82
CA ASP A 200 3.23 -6.91 -2.79
C ASP A 200 2.65 -6.20 -1.54
N LEU A 201 3.25 -5.08 -1.12
CA LEU A 201 2.74 -4.25 -0.02
C LEU A 201 1.39 -3.61 -0.34
N LYS A 202 1.20 -3.14 -1.57
CA LYS A 202 -0.06 -2.54 -2.01
C LYS A 202 -1.18 -3.58 -2.05
N GLU A 203 -0.94 -4.73 -2.62
CA GLU A 203 -1.92 -5.80 -2.80
C GLU A 203 -2.27 -6.49 -1.46
N SER A 204 -1.30 -6.65 -0.55
CA SER A 204 -1.53 -7.18 0.80
C SER A 204 -2.22 -6.20 1.76
N GLY A 205 -2.46 -4.95 1.37
CA GLY A 205 -3.01 -3.90 2.24
C GLY A 205 -1.99 -3.30 3.22
N LEU A 206 -0.70 -3.56 3.02
CA LEU A 206 0.42 -3.02 3.80
C LEU A 206 1.04 -1.76 3.18
N ASN A 207 0.43 -1.19 2.14
CA ASN A 207 0.97 -0.04 1.40
C ASN A 207 1.32 1.17 2.29
N HIS A 208 0.63 1.33 3.42
CA HIS A 208 0.92 2.38 4.40
C HIS A 208 2.29 2.23 5.08
N LEU A 209 2.96 1.06 4.98
CA LEU A 209 4.33 0.81 5.44
C LEU A 209 5.38 1.27 4.42
N ASN A 210 4.98 1.53 3.16
CA ASN A 210 5.83 2.10 2.12
C ASN A 210 6.08 3.61 2.30
N ALA A 211 5.48 4.21 3.31
CA ALA A 211 5.64 5.61 3.67
C ALA A 211 5.71 5.76 5.18
N VAL A 212 6.32 6.84 5.63
CA VAL A 212 6.39 7.14 7.06
C VAL A 212 4.99 7.35 7.62
N SER A 213 4.66 6.56 8.63
CA SER A 213 3.34 6.57 9.28
C SER A 213 3.36 7.31 10.61
N GLY A 214 2.18 7.68 11.10
CA GLY A 214 2.02 8.20 12.46
C GLY A 214 2.47 7.23 13.55
N THR A 215 2.44 5.93 13.26
CA THR A 215 2.95 4.88 14.16
C THR A 215 4.45 5.02 14.37
N ASN A 216 5.24 5.30 13.31
CA ASN A 216 6.68 5.47 13.42
C ASN A 216 7.03 6.67 14.33
N LEU A 217 6.32 7.79 14.16
CA LEU A 217 6.47 8.94 15.04
C LEU A 217 6.13 8.61 16.50
N SER A 218 5.07 7.84 16.72
CA SER A 218 4.69 7.39 18.07
C SER A 218 5.71 6.43 18.69
N ILE A 219 6.34 5.57 17.89
CA ILE A 219 7.41 4.66 18.32
C ILE A 219 8.63 5.47 18.76
N VAL A 220 9.06 6.47 17.97
CA VAL A 220 10.19 7.35 18.31
C VAL A 220 9.90 8.16 19.56
N ALA A 221 8.71 8.75 19.67
CA ALA A 221 8.27 9.46 20.87
C ALA A 221 8.24 8.55 22.11
N GLY A 222 7.72 7.32 21.96
CA GLY A 222 7.69 6.31 23.00
C GLY A 222 9.10 5.90 23.47
N ALA A 223 10.03 5.73 22.54
CA ALA A 223 11.43 5.44 22.84
C ALA A 223 12.09 6.60 23.60
N ALA A 224 11.87 7.85 23.17
CA ALA A 224 12.36 9.04 23.87
C ALA A 224 11.80 9.15 25.30
N LEU A 225 10.51 8.88 25.49
CA LEU A 225 9.87 8.82 26.81
C LEU A 225 10.41 7.68 27.68
N ALA A 226 10.61 6.49 27.10
CA ALA A 226 11.15 5.36 27.84
C ALA A 226 12.61 5.65 28.31
N LEU A 227 13.45 6.13 27.39
CA LEU A 227 14.84 6.47 27.69
C LEU A 227 14.94 7.59 28.75
N SER A 228 14.15 8.65 28.61
CA SER A 228 14.11 9.74 29.58
C SER A 228 13.55 9.31 30.93
N ARG A 229 12.67 8.28 30.96
CA ARG A 229 12.19 7.66 32.19
C ARG A 229 13.30 6.85 32.90
N VAL A 230 14.05 6.05 32.15
CA VAL A 230 15.21 5.31 32.68
C VAL A 230 16.26 6.29 33.23
N ALA A 231 16.48 7.41 32.56
CA ALA A 231 17.38 8.48 33.02
C ALA A 231 16.85 9.29 34.22
N GLY A 232 15.68 8.95 34.78
CA GLY A 232 15.13 9.60 35.96
C GLY A 232 14.65 11.04 35.79
N LEU A 233 14.48 11.52 34.54
CA LEU A 233 14.16 12.91 34.26
C LEU A 233 12.73 13.29 34.73
N PRO A 234 12.47 14.54 35.12
CA PRO A 234 11.15 15.02 35.50
C PRO A 234 10.17 15.01 34.34
N LEU A 235 8.88 14.90 34.64
CA LEU A 235 7.82 14.68 33.62
C LEU A 235 7.80 15.75 32.52
N ALA A 236 7.98 17.03 32.89
CA ALA A 236 8.01 18.13 31.93
C ALA A 236 9.18 18.00 30.94
N LEU A 237 10.38 17.61 31.44
CA LEU A 237 11.54 17.41 30.57
C LEU A 237 11.37 16.19 29.66
N ARG A 238 10.75 15.09 30.14
CA ARG A 238 10.39 13.94 29.29
C ARG A 238 9.44 14.35 28.17
N ALA A 239 8.42 15.15 28.48
CA ALA A 239 7.48 15.66 27.49
C ALA A 239 8.19 16.56 26.46
N GLY A 240 9.11 17.43 26.90
CA GLY A 240 9.94 18.27 26.04
C GLY A 240 10.84 17.46 25.11
N LEU A 241 11.55 16.45 25.64
CA LEU A 241 12.41 15.56 24.85
C LEU A 241 11.61 14.76 23.83
N ALA A 242 10.43 14.26 24.19
CA ALA A 242 9.56 13.59 23.23
C ALA A 242 9.09 14.54 22.12
N ALA A 243 8.76 15.80 22.45
CA ALA A 243 8.40 16.81 21.45
C ALA A 243 9.58 17.10 20.50
N VAL A 244 10.79 17.28 21.02
CA VAL A 244 12.01 17.48 20.22
C VAL A 244 12.30 16.28 19.33
N ALA A 245 12.19 15.07 19.86
CA ALA A 245 12.39 13.84 19.08
C ALA A 245 11.36 13.71 17.94
N MET A 246 10.08 14.04 18.19
CA MET A 246 9.03 14.03 17.16
C MET A 246 9.29 15.08 16.07
N ILE A 247 9.68 16.29 16.44
CA ILE A 247 10.00 17.37 15.48
C ILE A 247 11.23 16.96 14.64
N GLY A 248 12.30 16.49 15.29
CA GLY A 248 13.51 16.04 14.62
C GLY A 248 13.22 14.89 13.65
N PHE A 249 12.43 13.90 14.08
CA PHE A 249 11.99 12.82 13.22
C PHE A 249 11.16 13.33 12.02
N ALA A 250 10.22 14.25 12.23
CA ALA A 250 9.39 14.79 11.15
C ALA A 250 10.21 15.56 10.11
N VAL A 251 11.28 16.25 10.52
CA VAL A 251 12.23 16.93 9.62
C VAL A 251 12.98 15.91 8.75
N VAL A 252 13.49 14.83 9.35
CA VAL A 252 14.24 13.79 8.64
C VAL A 252 13.32 12.97 7.73
N ALA A 253 12.12 12.62 8.19
CA ALA A 253 11.13 11.85 7.45
C ALA A 253 10.44 12.61 6.31
N ARG A 254 10.62 13.93 6.25
CA ARG A 254 9.89 14.87 5.41
C ARG A 254 8.42 15.07 5.81
N PRO A 255 7.85 16.25 5.64
CA PRO A 255 6.49 16.56 6.07
C PRO A 255 5.43 15.96 5.13
N SER A 256 5.16 14.65 5.27
CA SER A 256 3.98 14.05 4.62
C SER A 256 2.70 14.34 5.40
N PRO A 257 1.50 14.27 4.77
CA PRO A 257 0.22 14.53 5.44
C PRO A 257 0.02 13.68 6.71
N SER A 258 0.45 12.43 6.69
CA SER A 258 0.36 11.51 7.82
C SER A 258 1.31 11.89 8.96
N VAL A 259 2.54 12.31 8.63
CA VAL A 259 3.55 12.74 9.60
C VAL A 259 3.11 14.05 10.27
N LEU A 260 2.66 15.03 9.49
CA LEU A 260 2.20 16.33 10.03
C LEU A 260 1.02 16.16 10.99
N ARG A 261 0.02 15.34 10.63
CA ARG A 261 -1.11 15.04 11.51
C ARG A 261 -0.64 14.38 12.81
N ALA A 262 0.23 13.36 12.71
CA ALA A 262 0.74 12.66 13.88
C ALA A 262 1.62 13.54 14.74
N LEU A 263 2.41 14.45 14.15
CA LEU A 263 3.23 15.42 14.84
C LEU A 263 2.35 16.36 15.67
N LEU A 264 1.33 16.97 15.08
CA LEU A 264 0.42 17.87 15.80
C LEU A 264 -0.31 17.15 16.94
N MET A 265 -0.84 15.96 16.71
CA MET A 265 -1.47 15.16 17.76
C MET A 265 -0.48 14.75 18.85
N GLY A 266 0.75 14.40 18.47
CA GLY A 266 1.82 14.04 19.39
C GLY A 266 2.28 15.22 20.25
N LEU A 267 2.39 16.42 19.67
CA LEU A 267 2.71 17.63 20.39
C LEU A 267 1.62 18.01 21.40
N VAL A 268 0.34 17.92 21.01
CA VAL A 268 -0.80 18.10 21.93
C VAL A 268 -0.73 17.09 23.09
N ALA A 269 -0.42 15.82 22.77
CA ALA A 269 -0.26 14.79 23.80
C ALA A 269 0.94 15.03 24.72
N ALA A 270 2.06 15.55 24.19
CA ALA A 270 3.23 15.91 24.97
C ALA A 270 2.94 17.11 25.91
N ILE A 271 2.23 18.13 25.44
CA ILE A 271 1.77 19.26 26.25
C ILE A 271 0.84 18.76 27.37
N ALA A 272 -0.16 17.92 27.04
CA ALA A 272 -1.05 17.33 28.01
C ALA A 272 -0.29 16.50 29.07
N LEU A 273 0.73 15.75 28.64
CA LEU A 273 1.59 14.98 29.54
C LEU A 273 2.39 15.91 30.49
N GLY A 274 3.02 16.95 29.94
CA GLY A 274 3.82 17.90 30.71
C GLY A 274 3.02 18.74 31.70
N THR A 275 1.74 19.03 31.37
CA THR A 275 0.80 19.81 32.20
C THR A 275 -0.10 18.97 33.10
N GLY A 276 0.02 17.63 33.06
CA GLY A 276 -0.81 16.72 33.88
C GLY A 276 -2.29 16.66 33.47
N ARG A 277 -2.67 17.20 32.30
CA ARG A 277 -4.05 17.21 31.82
C ARG A 277 -4.48 15.87 31.21
N PRO A 278 -5.78 15.53 31.26
CA PRO A 278 -6.27 14.31 30.61
C PRO A 278 -6.12 14.38 29.09
N LYS A 279 -5.78 13.25 28.46
CA LYS A 279 -5.58 13.14 27.01
C LYS A 279 -6.90 12.84 26.34
N ASP A 280 -7.39 13.73 25.49
CA ASP A 280 -8.51 13.49 24.59
C ASP A 280 -7.99 13.34 23.14
N GLY A 281 -7.96 12.07 22.68
CA GLY A 281 -7.46 11.75 21.35
C GLY A 281 -8.32 12.30 20.22
N MET A 282 -9.66 12.37 20.43
CA MET A 282 -10.57 12.90 19.42
C MET A 282 -10.47 14.43 19.28
N ALA A 283 -10.35 15.12 20.39
CA ALA A 283 -10.12 16.58 20.38
C ALA A 283 -8.78 16.92 19.71
N ALA A 284 -7.71 16.16 20.02
CA ALA A 284 -6.41 16.33 19.40
C ALA A 284 -6.47 16.06 17.88
N LEU A 285 -7.17 15.01 17.44
CA LEU A 285 -7.36 14.70 16.02
C LEU A 285 -8.12 15.83 15.31
N SER A 286 -9.23 16.28 15.88
CA SER A 286 -10.05 17.34 15.30
C SER A 286 -9.28 18.66 15.17
N ALA A 287 -8.53 19.04 16.19
CA ALA A 287 -7.67 20.23 16.16
C ALA A 287 -6.56 20.09 15.11
N ALA A 288 -5.90 18.94 15.01
CA ALA A 288 -4.87 18.69 14.01
C ALA A 288 -5.41 18.75 12.58
N VAL A 289 -6.58 18.14 12.32
CA VAL A 289 -7.23 18.18 11.01
C VAL A 289 -7.58 19.62 10.62
N LEU A 290 -8.20 20.37 11.53
CA LEU A 290 -8.59 21.75 11.27
C LEU A 290 -7.36 22.64 10.97
N LEU A 291 -6.34 22.59 11.82
CA LEU A 291 -5.11 23.37 11.63
C LEU A 291 -4.44 23.02 10.30
N LEU A 292 -4.32 21.73 9.98
CA LEU A 292 -3.67 21.30 8.73
C LEU A 292 -4.43 21.80 7.50
N ILE A 293 -5.77 21.73 7.47
CA ILE A 293 -6.56 22.22 6.34
C ILE A 293 -6.48 23.76 6.24
N LEU A 294 -6.42 24.48 7.36
CA LEU A 294 -6.28 25.93 7.34
C LEU A 294 -4.94 26.41 6.77
N PHE A 295 -3.84 25.72 7.11
CA PHE A 295 -2.50 26.07 6.63
C PHE A 295 -2.14 25.44 5.29
N SER A 296 -2.70 24.29 4.97
CA SER A 296 -2.45 23.53 3.73
C SER A 296 -3.75 23.00 3.17
N PRO A 297 -4.53 23.84 2.46
CA PRO A 297 -5.86 23.47 1.94
C PRO A 297 -5.82 22.29 0.96
N ASP A 298 -4.67 22.04 0.30
CA ASP A 298 -4.44 20.89 -0.58
C ASP A 298 -4.70 19.53 0.11
N LEU A 299 -4.53 19.49 1.44
CA LEU A 299 -4.80 18.30 2.23
C LEU A 299 -6.28 17.89 2.25
N ALA A 300 -7.19 18.84 2.07
CA ALA A 300 -8.64 18.58 2.08
C ALA A 300 -9.07 17.64 0.93
N ILE A 301 -8.35 17.68 -0.20
CA ILE A 301 -8.62 16.85 -1.38
C ILE A 301 -7.68 15.63 -1.46
N SER A 302 -6.72 15.52 -0.52
CA SER A 302 -5.76 14.43 -0.50
C SER A 302 -6.37 13.13 0.05
N TYR A 303 -6.48 12.11 -0.78
CA TYR A 303 -6.87 10.76 -0.35
C TYR A 303 -5.98 10.20 0.76
N GLY A 304 -4.67 10.44 0.68
CA GLY A 304 -3.71 10.00 1.71
C GLY A 304 -4.01 10.63 3.08
N PHE A 305 -4.41 11.90 3.11
CA PHE A 305 -4.85 12.56 4.33
C PHE A 305 -6.18 12.00 4.85
N ALA A 306 -7.17 11.84 3.98
CA ALA A 306 -8.47 11.27 4.33
C ALA A 306 -8.34 9.85 4.92
N LEU A 307 -7.56 8.96 4.27
CA LEU A 307 -7.26 7.61 4.77
C LEU A 307 -6.62 7.65 6.16
N SER A 308 -5.65 8.55 6.37
CA SER A 308 -4.93 8.71 7.63
C SER A 308 -5.85 9.20 8.76
N VAL A 309 -6.73 10.17 8.48
CA VAL A 309 -7.71 10.68 9.45
C VAL A 309 -8.74 9.61 9.80
N CYS A 310 -9.31 8.93 8.80
CA CYS A 310 -10.31 7.88 9.00
C CYS A 310 -9.72 6.69 9.78
N ALA A 311 -8.51 6.24 9.46
CA ALA A 311 -7.84 5.18 10.21
C ALA A 311 -7.68 5.57 11.69
N THR A 312 -7.22 6.79 11.96
CA THR A 312 -7.01 7.27 13.35
C THR A 312 -8.34 7.41 14.10
N ALA A 313 -9.35 7.97 13.46
CA ALA A 313 -10.70 8.05 14.04
C ALA A 313 -11.27 6.65 14.34
N GLY A 314 -11.10 5.70 13.40
CA GLY A 314 -11.48 4.31 13.59
C GLY A 314 -10.78 3.67 14.79
N ILE A 315 -9.48 3.84 14.91
CA ILE A 315 -8.70 3.33 16.06
C ILE A 315 -9.20 3.97 17.37
N LEU A 316 -9.42 5.28 17.42
CA LEU A 316 -9.87 5.96 18.64
C LEU A 316 -11.31 5.59 19.05
N LEU A 317 -12.21 5.40 18.09
CA LEU A 317 -13.63 5.16 18.34
C LEU A 317 -14.00 3.68 18.47
N LEU A 318 -13.44 2.83 17.60
CA LEU A 318 -13.85 1.43 17.46
C LEU A 318 -12.96 0.47 18.25
N ALA A 319 -11.64 0.66 18.23
CA ALA A 319 -10.71 -0.30 18.83
C ALA A 319 -10.93 -0.48 20.35
N PRO A 320 -11.15 0.58 21.18
CA PRO A 320 -11.45 0.38 22.61
C PRO A 320 -12.72 -0.44 22.85
N ARG A 321 -13.79 -0.12 22.09
CA ARG A 321 -15.07 -0.85 22.21
C ARG A 321 -14.94 -2.32 21.82
N TRP A 322 -14.14 -2.62 20.78
CA TRP A 322 -13.94 -4.00 20.32
C TRP A 322 -13.03 -4.76 21.26
N ARG A 323 -11.93 -4.15 21.72
CA ARG A 323 -11.07 -4.71 22.76
C ARG A 323 -11.89 -5.12 23.99
N ASP A 324 -12.71 -4.20 24.51
CA ASP A 324 -13.52 -4.45 25.72
C ASP A 324 -14.52 -5.59 25.50
N ARG A 325 -15.12 -5.71 24.32
CA ARG A 325 -15.99 -6.84 23.98
C ARG A 325 -15.25 -8.18 23.87
N LEU A 326 -14.00 -8.17 23.44
CA LEU A 326 -13.16 -9.36 23.33
C LEU A 326 -12.61 -9.82 24.69
N THR A 327 -12.48 -8.90 25.66
CA THR A 327 -11.95 -9.17 27.01
C THR A 327 -13.01 -9.36 28.09
N HIS A 328 -14.22 -8.76 27.95
CA HIS A 328 -15.27 -8.77 28.98
C HIS A 328 -16.44 -9.69 28.58
N HIS A 329 -16.94 -10.45 29.58
CA HIS A 329 -18.28 -11.08 29.47
C HIS A 329 -19.36 -10.00 29.67
N PRO A 330 -20.49 -10.05 28.93
CA PRO A 330 -21.67 -9.32 29.35
C PRO A 330 -22.07 -9.84 30.76
N ARG A 331 -22.06 -8.97 31.74
CA ARG A 331 -22.66 -9.28 33.07
C ARG A 331 -24.08 -9.72 32.78
N THR A 332 -24.40 -10.96 33.12
CA THR A 332 -25.76 -11.46 33.12
C THR A 332 -26.52 -10.67 34.18
N THR A 333 -27.77 -10.27 33.89
CA THR A 333 -28.68 -9.57 34.78
C THR A 333 -28.93 -10.30 36.13
N ALA A 334 -28.45 -11.53 36.29
CA ALA A 334 -28.39 -12.29 37.52
C ALA A 334 -27.39 -11.74 38.54
N ASP A 335 -26.20 -11.26 38.04
CA ASP A 335 -25.16 -10.74 38.96
C ASP A 335 -25.52 -9.35 39.54
N THR A 336 -26.36 -8.58 38.82
CA THR A 336 -26.88 -7.30 39.31
C THR A 336 -27.99 -7.47 40.36
N ARG A 337 -28.75 -8.55 40.34
CA ARG A 337 -29.73 -8.90 41.38
C ARG A 337 -29.06 -9.45 42.63
N ALA A 338 -27.99 -10.25 42.48
CA ALA A 338 -27.27 -10.77 43.66
C ALA A 338 -26.51 -9.66 44.41
N ALA A 339 -25.98 -8.65 43.70
CA ALA A 339 -25.35 -7.48 44.30
C ALA A 339 -26.35 -6.50 44.96
N ALA A 340 -27.59 -6.45 44.46
CA ALA A 340 -28.65 -5.63 45.03
C ALA A 340 -29.29 -6.27 46.26
N THR A 341 -29.34 -7.60 46.36
CA THR A 341 -29.87 -8.33 47.56
C THR A 341 -28.85 -8.38 48.69
N SER A 342 -27.53 -8.32 48.44
CA SER A 342 -26.51 -8.30 49.52
C SER A 342 -26.37 -6.94 50.24
N HIS A 343 -26.94 -5.86 49.71
CA HIS A 343 -26.99 -4.54 50.34
C HIS A 343 -28.29 -4.23 51.10
N ALA A 344 -29.27 -5.16 51.07
CA ALA A 344 -30.55 -4.95 51.73
C ALA A 344 -30.64 -5.55 53.15
N ASP A 345 -29.64 -6.32 53.62
CA ASP A 345 -29.75 -7.08 54.86
C ASP A 345 -28.90 -6.52 56.05
N THR A 346 -28.55 -5.25 56.00
CA THR A 346 -27.93 -4.57 57.17
C THR A 346 -28.67 -3.27 57.48
N ARG A 347 -29.89 -3.41 58.06
CA ARG A 347 -30.50 -2.35 58.87
C ARG A 347 -30.76 -2.86 60.26
N PRO A 348 -30.23 -2.21 61.32
CA PRO A 348 -30.62 -2.47 62.67
C PRO A 348 -32.02 -1.87 62.93
N ALA A 349 -32.82 -2.61 63.63
CA ALA A 349 -34.14 -2.18 64.12
C ALA A 349 -34.00 -0.98 65.05
N ALA A 350 -34.74 0.09 64.79
CA ALA A 350 -34.99 1.17 65.76
C ALA A 350 -36.46 1.42 65.86
N THR A 351 -36.93 1.47 67.11
CA THR A 351 -38.21 1.66 67.61
C THR A 351 -38.88 2.97 67.17
N SER A 352 -40.21 2.89 67.10
CA SER A 352 -41.19 3.95 66.85
C SER A 352 -41.15 5.07 67.93
N GLU A 353 -41.32 6.32 67.47
CA GLU A 353 -42.30 7.26 68.02
C GLU A 353 -42.57 8.40 67.01
N ALA A 354 -43.85 8.78 67.05
CA ALA A 354 -44.47 9.79 66.17
C ALA A 354 -44.08 11.22 66.57
N ASP A 355 -44.00 12.15 65.63
CA ASP A 355 -44.98 13.23 65.54
C ASP A 355 -44.54 14.31 64.48
N THR A 356 -45.51 14.82 63.77
CA THR A 356 -45.71 16.15 63.16
C THR A 356 -44.71 16.83 62.25
N SER A 357 -45.20 17.05 61.05
CA SER A 357 -44.77 18.08 60.04
C SER A 357 -44.82 19.52 60.55
N PRO A 358 -44.45 20.62 59.92
CA PRO A 358 -44.19 20.80 58.47
C PRO A 358 -43.03 21.78 58.09
N THR A 359 -42.74 21.78 56.75
CA THR A 359 -42.31 22.89 55.89
C THR A 359 -41.12 23.78 56.29
N VAL A 360 -40.13 23.91 55.47
CA VAL A 360 -39.78 25.14 54.71
C VAL A 360 -38.42 24.98 53.96
N THR A 361 -38.45 25.35 52.74
CA THR A 361 -37.40 25.73 51.79
C THR A 361 -36.26 26.53 52.43
N THR A 362 -35.00 26.26 52.06
CA THR A 362 -34.09 27.32 51.58
C THR A 362 -32.76 26.78 51.12
N LEU A 363 -32.32 27.28 49.98
CA LEU A 363 -30.98 27.34 49.46
C LEU A 363 -29.97 27.83 50.49
N TYR A 364 -28.70 27.40 50.43
CA TYR A 364 -27.55 28.31 50.48
C TYR A 364 -26.28 27.63 49.97
N THR A 365 -25.66 28.30 49.04
CA THR A 365 -24.24 28.35 48.67
C THR A 365 -23.35 28.72 49.86
N CYS A 366 -22.08 28.31 49.84
CA CYS A 366 -20.87 29.10 50.23
C CYS A 366 -19.66 28.18 50.25
N THR A 367 -18.71 28.39 49.41
CA THR A 367 -17.46 29.17 49.40
C THR A 367 -16.58 29.04 50.65
N SER A 368 -15.39 28.57 50.37
CA SER A 368 -14.03 28.92 50.79
C SER A 368 -13.73 29.43 52.19
N GLN A 369 -12.71 28.93 52.81
CA GLN A 369 -11.47 29.67 53.16
C GLN A 369 -10.59 28.92 54.16
N SER A 370 -9.37 28.76 53.83
CA SER A 370 -8.08 28.94 54.51
C SER A 370 -8.11 29.27 56.01
N ASP A 371 -7.27 28.62 56.83
CA ASP A 371 -6.11 29.24 57.48
C ASP A 371 -5.29 28.28 58.37
N THR A 372 -4.05 28.25 58.09
CA THR A 372 -2.77 28.38 58.83
C THR A 372 -2.59 27.91 60.26
N ARG A 373 -1.53 27.17 60.36
CA ARG A 373 -0.32 27.19 61.22
C ARG A 373 -0.11 26.12 62.33
N PRO A 374 1.21 25.74 62.46
CA PRO A 374 1.70 24.69 63.36
C PRO A 374 2.46 25.31 64.56
N PRO A 375 3.31 24.65 65.28
CA PRO A 375 3.70 23.37 65.78
C PRO A 375 3.82 23.32 67.36
N PRO A 376 4.62 22.55 68.12
CA PRO A 376 6.05 22.42 68.03
C PRO A 376 6.65 21.02 68.32
N ALA A 377 7.96 20.98 68.15
CA ALA A 377 8.93 19.91 68.31
C ALA A 377 9.25 19.55 69.76
N HIS A 378 9.80 18.35 69.93
CA HIS A 378 10.94 18.00 70.84
C HIS A 378 11.51 16.64 70.41
N THR A 379 12.69 16.62 69.81
CA THR A 379 14.04 16.42 70.30
C THR A 379 14.41 15.07 70.92
N ARG A 380 15.44 14.48 70.40
CA ARG A 380 16.53 13.66 70.95
C ARG A 380 16.26 12.17 71.18
N ASP A 381 17.17 11.26 71.01
CA ASP A 381 18.60 11.25 70.62
C ASP A 381 19.01 9.86 70.15
N SER A 382 19.98 9.86 69.22
CA SER A 382 21.16 8.97 69.15
C SER A 382 21.02 7.42 69.16
N ALA A 383 21.53 6.68 68.28
CA ALA A 383 22.88 6.33 68.04
C ALA A 383 23.04 4.98 67.28
N SER A 384 23.98 4.97 66.48
CA SER A 384 24.89 3.85 66.06
C SER A 384 24.31 2.65 65.20
N GLY A 385 24.88 2.59 64.01
CA GLY A 385 25.00 1.40 63.16
C GLY A 385 26.02 0.40 63.72
N PRO A 386 26.60 -0.52 63.02
CA PRO A 386 26.67 -0.68 61.57
C PRO A 386 26.59 -2.17 61.07
N SER A 387 26.73 -2.29 59.74
CA SER A 387 27.34 -3.42 59.03
C SER A 387 26.62 -4.74 58.77
N GLY A 388 26.47 -5.04 57.52
CA GLY A 388 27.17 -6.14 56.89
C GLY A 388 26.40 -7.40 56.62
N GLY A 389 26.44 -7.84 55.41
CA GLY A 389 26.45 -9.24 55.07
C GLY A 389 25.50 -9.76 54.06
N TRP A 390 25.99 -9.97 52.89
CA TRP A 390 25.60 -10.90 51.86
C TRP A 390 25.33 -12.30 52.41
N CYS A 391 24.34 -13.05 51.87
CA CYS A 391 24.60 -14.37 51.26
C CYS A 391 23.32 -15.00 50.65
N SER A 392 23.51 -15.52 49.52
CA SER A 392 22.77 -16.50 48.73
C SER A 392 22.56 -17.86 49.45
N GLY A 393 21.55 -18.62 48.97
CA GLY A 393 21.58 -20.08 49.08
C GLY A 393 20.21 -20.78 49.15
N LEU A 394 19.86 -21.37 48.11
CA LEU A 394 19.27 -22.69 47.78
C LEU A 394 18.76 -23.64 48.91
N SER A 395 17.63 -24.30 48.58
CA SER A 395 17.27 -25.70 48.73
C SER A 395 16.65 -26.22 50.04
N GLY A 396 15.43 -26.76 49.93
CA GLY A 396 15.14 -28.16 50.20
C GLY A 396 14.84 -28.55 51.65
N GLY A 397 13.72 -29.20 51.90
CA GLY A 397 13.59 -30.14 53.01
C GLY A 397 12.21 -30.29 53.61
N SER A 398 11.58 -31.39 53.33
CA SER A 398 10.45 -32.00 54.00
C SER A 398 10.82 -32.37 55.43
N CYS A 399 9.83 -32.34 56.35
CA CYS A 399 9.74 -33.33 57.46
C CYS A 399 8.34 -33.38 58.11
N SER A 400 7.92 -34.58 58.34
CA SER A 400 6.75 -35.25 58.93
C SER A 400 6.54 -35.00 60.44
N GLY A 401 5.25 -35.06 60.85
CA GLY A 401 4.48 -35.40 62.02
C GLY A 401 5.09 -35.56 63.41
N PRO A 402 4.39 -35.86 64.47
CA PRO A 402 3.16 -36.64 64.57
C PRO A 402 2.17 -36.30 65.71
N SER A 403 0.99 -36.91 65.68
CA SER A 403 0.15 -37.55 66.70
C SER A 403 -0.36 -36.83 67.96
N GLY A 404 -1.66 -37.00 68.17
CA GLY A 404 -2.22 -37.50 69.42
C GLY A 404 -3.36 -36.74 70.04
N GLY A 405 -4.54 -37.42 70.24
CA GLY A 405 -5.49 -37.09 71.36
C GLY A 405 -6.95 -37.11 71.00
N SER A 406 -7.57 -38.21 71.34
CA SER A 406 -8.98 -38.59 71.34
C SER A 406 -9.88 -37.77 72.27
N SER A 407 -11.13 -37.51 71.91
CA SER A 407 -12.28 -38.09 72.70
C SER A 407 -13.67 -37.67 72.14
N SER A 408 -14.49 -38.71 71.91
CA SER A 408 -15.92 -38.85 72.14
C SER A 408 -16.97 -37.84 71.68
N GLY A 409 -17.83 -38.34 70.76
CA GLY A 409 -19.08 -37.83 70.25
C GLY A 409 -20.27 -37.69 71.24
N PRO A 410 -21.58 -37.62 70.86
CA PRO A 410 -22.22 -38.22 69.67
C PRO A 410 -23.38 -37.42 69.00
N SER A 411 -23.88 -38.01 67.89
CA SER A 411 -25.22 -37.92 67.26
C SER A 411 -25.64 -36.62 66.59
N GLY A 412 -25.95 -36.59 65.36
CA GLY A 412 -26.89 -37.28 64.56
C GLY A 412 -27.52 -36.30 63.59
N GLY A 413 -27.49 -36.61 62.30
CA GLY A 413 -28.29 -35.98 61.26
C GLY A 413 -27.56 -36.11 59.91
N PRO A 414 -28.28 -36.60 58.86
CA PRO A 414 -27.60 -36.88 57.59
C PRO A 414 -27.19 -35.62 56.80
N PRO A 415 -26.02 -35.57 56.24
CA PRO A 415 -25.61 -34.49 55.40
C PRO A 415 -26.22 -34.68 53.98
N SER A 416 -26.95 -33.67 53.57
CA SER A 416 -27.28 -33.44 52.16
C SER A 416 -25.97 -33.30 51.36
N GLY A 417 -25.80 -34.15 50.36
CA GLY A 417 -24.62 -34.24 49.52
C GLY A 417 -24.35 -32.94 48.78
N PRO A 418 -23.08 -32.65 48.46
CA PRO A 418 -22.73 -31.52 47.65
C PRO A 418 -23.21 -31.77 46.21
N SER A 419 -24.12 -30.93 45.79
CA SER A 419 -24.45 -30.77 44.34
C SER A 419 -23.18 -30.50 43.57
N GLY A 420 -22.78 -31.49 42.77
CA GLY A 420 -21.65 -31.39 41.85
C GLY A 420 -21.84 -30.19 40.91
N GLU A 421 -21.12 -29.12 41.18
CA GLU A 421 -20.90 -28.11 40.16
C GLU A 421 -20.14 -28.75 39.04
N ALA A 422 -20.85 -29.00 37.92
CA ALA A 422 -20.21 -29.33 36.65
C ALA A 422 -19.16 -28.26 36.35
N PRO A 423 -17.95 -28.64 35.94
CA PRO A 423 -16.92 -27.66 35.58
C PRO A 423 -17.48 -26.79 34.47
N SER A 424 -17.81 -25.53 34.79
CA SER A 424 -18.13 -24.53 33.82
C SER A 424 -16.92 -24.42 32.89
N THR A 425 -17.07 -24.87 31.67
CA THR A 425 -16.09 -24.65 30.59
C THR A 425 -15.84 -23.15 30.50
N ARG A 426 -14.77 -22.67 31.12
CA ARG A 426 -14.23 -21.34 30.93
C ARG A 426 -13.93 -21.19 29.45
N ARG A 427 -14.87 -20.67 28.68
CA ARG A 427 -14.59 -20.20 27.33
C ARG A 427 -13.46 -19.18 27.43
N GLY A 428 -12.31 -19.52 26.84
CA GLY A 428 -11.07 -18.80 26.96
C GLY A 428 -11.25 -17.33 26.61
N ARG A 429 -10.99 -16.46 27.56
CA ARG A 429 -10.88 -15.01 27.36
C ARG A 429 -9.60 -14.74 26.59
N LEU A 430 -9.68 -13.93 25.54
CA LEU A 430 -8.45 -13.47 24.87
C LEU A 430 -7.65 -12.59 25.85
N PRO A 431 -6.35 -12.80 25.99
CA PRO A 431 -5.49 -11.86 26.72
C PRO A 431 -5.66 -10.46 26.16
N ARG A 432 -5.59 -9.44 27.01
CA ARG A 432 -5.81 -8.04 26.62
C ARG A 432 -4.91 -7.61 25.45
N TRP A 433 -3.65 -8.05 25.46
CA TRP A 433 -2.71 -7.76 24.37
C TRP A 433 -3.14 -8.38 23.03
N VAL A 434 -3.71 -9.61 23.03
CA VAL A 434 -4.26 -10.24 21.82
C VAL A 434 -5.48 -9.46 21.31
N ALA A 435 -6.39 -9.11 22.24
CA ALA A 435 -7.57 -8.34 21.89
C ALA A 435 -7.22 -6.96 21.29
N GLU A 436 -6.21 -6.28 21.82
CA GLU A 436 -5.69 -5.02 21.27
C GLU A 436 -5.02 -5.23 19.90
N ALA A 437 -4.18 -6.26 19.76
CA ALA A 437 -3.49 -6.59 18.52
C ALA A 437 -4.45 -6.87 17.35
N VAL A 438 -5.64 -7.43 17.65
CA VAL A 438 -6.68 -7.67 16.64
C VAL A 438 -7.58 -6.45 16.43
N ALA A 439 -7.99 -5.79 17.54
CA ALA A 439 -8.97 -4.70 17.47
C ALA A 439 -8.44 -3.46 16.74
N VAL A 440 -7.15 -3.14 16.88
CA VAL A 440 -6.55 -1.94 16.28
C VAL A 440 -6.48 -2.03 14.75
N PRO A 441 -5.87 -3.07 14.14
CA PRO A 441 -5.85 -3.22 12.68
C PRO A 441 -7.25 -3.37 12.08
N ALA A 442 -8.14 -4.12 12.73
CA ALA A 442 -9.50 -4.31 12.26
C ALA A 442 -10.30 -2.99 12.27
N ALA A 443 -10.16 -2.18 13.34
CA ALA A 443 -10.81 -0.87 13.43
C ALA A 443 -10.30 0.11 12.37
N ALA A 444 -8.99 0.14 12.14
CA ALA A 444 -8.39 0.94 11.09
C ALA A 444 -8.89 0.50 9.71
N GLN A 445 -8.86 -0.81 9.42
CA GLN A 445 -9.29 -1.35 8.12
C GLN A 445 -10.76 -1.05 7.83
N VAL A 446 -11.66 -1.27 8.79
CA VAL A 446 -13.10 -0.96 8.61
C VAL A 446 -13.31 0.53 8.35
N ALA A 447 -12.57 1.40 9.04
CA ALA A 447 -12.71 2.84 8.86
C ALA A 447 -12.16 3.34 7.51
N VAL A 448 -11.14 2.70 6.93
CA VAL A 448 -10.57 3.12 5.63
C VAL A 448 -11.24 2.46 4.42
N THR A 449 -11.91 1.30 4.62
CA THR A 449 -12.54 0.55 3.52
C THR A 449 -13.48 1.38 2.63
N PRO A 450 -14.34 2.28 3.17
CA PRO A 450 -15.18 3.12 2.31
C PRO A 450 -14.40 3.99 1.32
N ILE A 451 -13.27 4.55 1.78
CA ILE A 451 -12.42 5.39 0.92
C ILE A 451 -11.69 4.52 -0.11
N LEU A 452 -11.22 3.33 0.28
CA LEU A 452 -10.57 2.39 -0.64
C LEU A 452 -11.53 1.91 -1.73
N VAL A 453 -12.79 1.68 -1.41
CA VAL A 453 -13.84 1.33 -2.38
C VAL A 453 -14.07 2.48 -3.36
N LEU A 454 -14.13 3.73 -2.87
CA LEU A 454 -14.28 4.91 -3.73
C LEU A 454 -13.12 5.09 -4.70
N MET A 455 -11.88 4.82 -4.23
CA MET A 455 -10.65 5.06 -5.00
C MET A 455 -10.29 3.91 -5.95
N ALA A 456 -10.34 2.68 -5.44
CA ALA A 456 -9.71 1.54 -6.08
C ALA A 456 -10.70 0.43 -6.47
N GLY A 457 -11.97 0.54 -6.07
CA GLY A 457 -12.95 -0.50 -6.36
C GLY A 457 -12.54 -1.88 -5.84
N GLN A 458 -11.91 -1.95 -4.66
CA GLN A 458 -11.37 -3.19 -4.10
C GLN A 458 -11.58 -3.24 -2.59
N VAL A 459 -11.81 -4.45 -2.07
CA VAL A 459 -11.85 -4.75 -0.64
C VAL A 459 -10.78 -5.79 -0.33
N SER A 460 -9.77 -5.45 0.46
CA SER A 460 -8.70 -6.38 0.87
C SER A 460 -9.11 -7.15 2.12
N LEU A 461 -9.26 -8.46 1.99
CA LEU A 461 -9.49 -9.38 3.11
C LEU A 461 -8.18 -9.77 3.79
N ALA A 462 -7.08 -9.83 3.03
CA ALA A 462 -5.75 -10.16 3.55
C ALA A 462 -5.16 -9.05 4.42
N ALA A 463 -5.66 -7.81 4.33
CA ALA A 463 -5.10 -6.67 5.05
C ALA A 463 -5.10 -6.85 6.58
N ILE A 464 -6.15 -7.45 7.17
CA ILE A 464 -6.23 -7.62 8.63
C ILE A 464 -5.16 -8.61 9.13
N PRO A 465 -5.09 -9.87 8.63
CA PRO A 465 -4.05 -10.80 9.07
C PRO A 465 -2.64 -10.32 8.69
N ALA A 466 -2.45 -9.67 7.54
CA ALA A 466 -1.17 -9.12 7.15
C ALA A 466 -0.68 -8.04 8.12
N ASN A 467 -1.56 -7.10 8.51
CA ASN A 467 -1.23 -6.07 9.50
C ASN A 467 -0.95 -6.63 10.90
N LEU A 468 -1.69 -7.67 11.30
CA LEU A 468 -1.48 -8.34 12.58
C LEU A 468 -0.09 -8.99 12.64
N LEU A 469 0.33 -9.66 11.57
CA LEU A 469 1.62 -10.36 11.49
C LEU A 469 2.80 -9.41 11.24
N ALA A 470 2.63 -8.38 10.42
CA ALA A 470 3.68 -7.41 10.10
C ALA A 470 3.90 -6.39 11.24
N GLY A 471 2.84 -6.05 12.00
CA GLY A 471 2.87 -5.01 13.03
C GLY A 471 4.01 -5.10 14.03
N PRO A 472 4.30 -6.26 14.64
CA PRO A 472 5.40 -6.41 15.61
C PRO A 472 6.78 -6.06 15.06
N ALA A 473 7.02 -6.26 13.75
CA ALA A 473 8.30 -5.98 13.10
C ALA A 473 8.53 -4.49 12.80
N VAL A 474 7.46 -3.68 12.79
CA VAL A 474 7.57 -2.25 12.46
C VAL A 474 8.39 -1.49 13.51
N ALA A 475 8.20 -1.78 14.79
CA ALA A 475 8.90 -1.08 15.86
C ALA A 475 10.43 -1.31 15.84
N PRO A 476 10.95 -2.55 15.81
CA PRO A 476 12.38 -2.77 15.70
C PRO A 476 12.96 -2.23 14.39
N ALA A 477 12.28 -2.37 13.26
CA ALA A 477 12.74 -1.78 11.99
C ALA A 477 12.87 -0.26 12.08
N THR A 478 11.88 0.43 12.67
CA THR A 478 11.88 1.89 12.81
C THR A 478 12.96 2.36 13.77
N LEU A 479 13.09 1.75 14.95
CA LEU A 479 14.03 2.19 15.98
C LEU A 479 15.49 1.95 15.55
N LEU A 480 15.80 0.75 15.06
CA LEU A 480 17.13 0.41 14.59
C LEU A 480 17.51 1.19 13.33
N GLY A 481 16.57 1.31 12.37
CA GLY A 481 16.81 2.10 11.17
C GLY A 481 17.02 3.58 11.48
N PHE A 482 16.26 4.17 12.41
CA PHE A 482 16.46 5.56 12.82
C PHE A 482 17.76 5.75 13.60
N ALA A 483 18.12 4.80 14.47
CA ALA A 483 19.43 4.80 15.14
C ALA A 483 20.57 4.72 14.13
N ALA A 484 20.47 3.85 13.13
CA ALA A 484 21.46 3.77 12.07
C ALA A 484 21.56 5.07 11.27
N ALA A 485 20.44 5.73 10.97
CA ALA A 485 20.44 7.03 10.30
C ALA A 485 21.19 8.10 11.10
N LEU A 486 21.00 8.12 12.42
CA LEU A 486 21.69 9.07 13.32
C LEU A 486 23.19 8.79 13.44
N VAL A 487 23.60 7.52 13.44
CA VAL A 487 25.00 7.09 13.59
C VAL A 487 25.77 7.20 12.29
N ALA A 488 25.13 6.99 11.14
CA ALA A 488 25.77 6.88 9.83
C ALA A 488 26.71 8.03 9.44
N PRO A 489 26.43 9.31 9.73
CA PRO A 489 27.32 10.43 9.40
C PRO A 489 28.63 10.42 10.18
N PHE A 490 28.65 9.82 11.38
CA PHE A 490 29.79 9.82 12.29
C PHE A 490 30.54 8.49 12.26
N TRP A 491 29.83 7.38 12.09
CA TRP A 491 30.39 6.03 12.09
C TRP A 491 29.63 5.11 11.13
N PRO A 492 29.97 5.15 9.83
CA PRO A 492 29.28 4.38 8.80
C PRO A 492 29.28 2.86 9.04
N GLU A 493 30.39 2.31 9.57
CA GLU A 493 30.48 0.87 9.82
C GLU A 493 29.54 0.41 10.95
N ALA A 494 29.43 1.19 12.02
CA ALA A 494 28.46 0.92 13.08
C ALA A 494 27.01 0.98 12.54
N ALA A 495 26.72 1.93 11.67
CA ALA A 495 25.42 2.01 11.02
C ALA A 495 25.11 0.77 10.17
N ARG A 496 26.09 0.24 9.42
CA ARG A 496 25.96 -1.02 8.65
C ARG A 496 25.65 -2.21 9.56
N ILE A 497 26.25 -2.27 10.75
CA ILE A 497 25.96 -3.33 11.73
C ILE A 497 24.54 -3.19 12.28
N ILE A 498 24.12 -1.96 12.60
CA ILE A 498 22.79 -1.68 13.17
C ILE A 498 21.66 -2.00 12.17
N VAL A 499 21.87 -1.82 10.87
CA VAL A 499 20.83 -2.12 9.86
C VAL A 499 20.63 -3.61 9.64
N ILE A 500 21.57 -4.49 10.00
CA ILE A 500 21.41 -5.95 9.82
C ILE A 500 20.18 -6.48 10.57
N PRO A 501 20.02 -6.30 11.89
CA PRO A 501 18.83 -6.74 12.60
C PRO A 501 17.57 -5.98 12.14
N ALA A 502 17.67 -4.72 11.70
CA ALA A 502 16.55 -4.02 11.07
C ALA A 502 16.15 -4.67 9.74
N GLY A 503 17.13 -5.18 8.99
CA GLY A 503 16.90 -5.93 7.76
C GLY A 503 16.07 -7.19 7.98
N TYR A 504 16.34 -7.96 9.04
CA TYR A 504 15.50 -9.13 9.40
C TYR A 504 14.06 -8.73 9.69
N ALA A 505 13.83 -7.63 10.40
CA ALA A 505 12.48 -7.14 10.67
C ALA A 505 11.76 -6.73 9.37
N VAL A 506 12.44 -6.05 8.46
CA VAL A 506 11.91 -5.69 7.14
C VAL A 506 11.71 -6.92 6.26
N GLY A 507 12.63 -7.89 6.30
CA GLY A 507 12.49 -9.19 5.61
C GLY A 507 11.24 -9.94 6.05
N TRP A 508 10.93 -9.91 7.35
CA TRP A 508 9.67 -10.45 7.88
C TRP A 508 8.45 -9.75 7.28
N ILE A 509 8.43 -8.41 7.22
CA ILE A 509 7.33 -7.64 6.61
C ILE A 509 7.13 -8.04 5.15
N ILE A 510 8.23 -8.16 4.37
CA ILE A 510 8.18 -8.59 2.97
C ILE A 510 7.64 -10.01 2.84
N MET A 511 8.08 -10.92 3.71
CA MET A 511 7.60 -12.31 3.73
C MET A 511 6.09 -12.38 4.01
N VAL A 512 5.60 -11.61 5.00
CA VAL A 512 4.17 -11.49 5.31
C VAL A 512 3.40 -10.90 4.12
N ALA A 513 3.92 -9.87 3.45
CA ALA A 513 3.29 -9.28 2.28
C ALA A 513 3.15 -10.31 1.14
N ARG A 514 4.23 -11.02 0.83
CA ARG A 514 4.25 -12.09 -0.19
C ARG A 514 3.30 -13.24 0.15
N TRP A 515 3.26 -13.65 1.41
CA TRP A 515 2.30 -14.65 1.89
C TRP A 515 0.86 -14.16 1.72
N ALA A 516 0.56 -12.93 2.11
CA ALA A 516 -0.78 -12.36 2.05
C ALA A 516 -1.30 -12.20 0.61
N VAL A 517 -0.44 -11.84 -0.33
CA VAL A 517 -0.78 -11.75 -1.77
C VAL A 517 -1.13 -13.11 -2.35
N ASN A 518 -0.48 -14.18 -1.88
CA ASN A 518 -0.74 -15.55 -2.34
C ASN A 518 -1.97 -16.19 -1.69
N LEU A 519 -2.63 -15.52 -0.73
CA LEU A 519 -3.87 -16.02 -0.15
C LEU A 519 -5.00 -16.00 -1.21
N PRO A 520 -5.80 -17.05 -1.29
CA PRO A 520 -7.00 -17.01 -2.12
C PRO A 520 -7.95 -15.93 -1.60
N LEU A 521 -8.52 -15.14 -2.50
CA LEU A 521 -9.39 -14.01 -2.16
C LEU A 521 -8.69 -12.91 -1.33
N ALA A 522 -7.38 -12.73 -1.48
CA ALA A 522 -6.63 -11.66 -0.81
C ALA A 522 -7.29 -10.29 -1.02
N THR A 523 -7.74 -10.03 -2.25
CA THR A 523 -8.52 -8.84 -2.64
C THR A 523 -9.76 -9.27 -3.39
N LEU A 524 -10.89 -8.65 -3.06
CA LEU A 524 -12.16 -8.83 -3.77
C LEU A 524 -12.38 -7.60 -4.68
N PRO A 525 -12.61 -7.81 -5.98
CA PRO A 525 -13.08 -6.73 -6.84
C PRO A 525 -14.44 -6.25 -6.34
N TRP A 526 -14.61 -4.95 -6.22
CA TRP A 526 -15.82 -4.31 -5.72
C TRP A 526 -16.19 -3.16 -6.64
N PRO A 527 -17.47 -2.90 -6.91
CA PRO A 527 -17.84 -1.75 -7.71
C PRO A 527 -17.24 -0.47 -7.12
N GLY A 528 -16.59 0.34 -7.94
CA GLY A 528 -16.02 1.62 -7.52
C GLY A 528 -17.09 2.72 -7.41
N GLY A 529 -16.72 3.86 -6.84
CA GLY A 529 -17.57 5.04 -6.77
C GLY A 529 -18.78 4.91 -5.82
N ILE A 530 -19.80 5.74 -6.06
CA ILE A 530 -21.00 5.82 -5.21
C ILE A 530 -21.79 4.50 -5.17
N PRO A 531 -21.99 3.77 -6.28
CA PRO A 531 -22.70 2.48 -6.23
C PRO A 531 -22.02 1.46 -5.33
N GLY A 532 -20.69 1.40 -5.37
CA GLY A 532 -19.93 0.50 -4.51
C GLY A 532 -20.01 0.87 -3.03
N LEU A 533 -20.05 2.16 -2.72
CA LEU A 533 -20.25 2.64 -1.36
C LEU A 533 -21.66 2.28 -0.82
N ALA A 534 -22.69 2.41 -1.65
CA ALA A 534 -24.05 2.01 -1.29
C ALA A 534 -24.14 0.50 -1.04
N LEU A 535 -23.51 -0.31 -1.90
CA LEU A 535 -23.44 -1.75 -1.73
C LEU A 535 -22.67 -2.13 -0.46
N LEU A 536 -21.57 -1.43 -0.16
CA LEU A 536 -20.79 -1.64 1.08
C LEU A 536 -21.63 -1.34 2.33
N ALA A 537 -22.41 -0.24 2.31
CA ALA A 537 -23.30 0.11 3.41
C ALA A 537 -24.40 -0.95 3.60
N LEU A 538 -25.00 -1.43 2.52
CA LEU A 538 -25.99 -2.50 2.55
C LEU A 538 -25.40 -3.80 3.12
N ALA A 539 -24.20 -4.18 2.65
CA ALA A 539 -23.49 -5.35 3.17
C ALA A 539 -23.17 -5.21 4.65
N ALA A 540 -22.73 -4.03 5.12
CA ALA A 540 -22.47 -3.77 6.53
C ALA A 540 -23.72 -3.89 7.40
N VAL A 541 -24.86 -3.39 6.93
CA VAL A 541 -26.16 -3.55 7.60
C VAL A 541 -26.55 -5.04 7.65
N ALA A 542 -26.45 -5.74 6.52
CA ALA A 542 -26.77 -7.17 6.44
C ALA A 542 -25.91 -8.00 7.41
N VAL A 543 -24.59 -7.78 7.42
CA VAL A 543 -23.67 -8.44 8.36
C VAL A 543 -24.03 -8.11 9.82
N THR A 544 -24.38 -6.86 10.10
CA THR A 544 -24.77 -6.44 11.47
C THR A 544 -26.05 -7.15 11.92
N LEU A 545 -27.05 -7.27 11.07
CA LEU A 545 -28.30 -7.97 11.35
C LEU A 545 -28.05 -9.49 11.53
N LEU A 546 -27.23 -10.06 10.66
CA LEU A 546 -26.85 -11.46 10.70
C LEU A 546 -26.12 -11.81 12.01
N VAL A 547 -25.16 -10.97 12.43
CA VAL A 547 -24.37 -11.16 13.66
C VAL A 547 -25.22 -10.95 14.92
N LYS A 548 -26.30 -10.19 14.87
CA LYS A 548 -27.18 -10.00 16.05
C LYS A 548 -28.00 -11.24 16.40
N ARG A 549 -28.32 -12.13 15.47
CA ARG A 549 -29.13 -13.35 15.69
C ARG A 549 -28.24 -14.58 15.89
N ARG A 550 -28.32 -15.25 17.05
CA ARG A 550 -27.48 -16.42 17.40
C ARG A 550 -27.54 -17.55 16.37
N ALA A 551 -28.75 -17.88 15.89
CA ALA A 551 -28.94 -18.93 14.89
C ALA A 551 -28.23 -18.61 13.56
N TRP A 552 -28.30 -17.35 13.10
CA TRP A 552 -27.67 -16.92 11.84
C TRP A 552 -26.16 -16.84 11.93
N ARG A 553 -25.56 -16.65 13.12
CA ARG A 553 -24.09 -16.71 13.30
C ARG A 553 -23.54 -18.08 12.97
N ALA A 554 -24.19 -19.16 13.44
CA ALA A 554 -23.75 -20.51 13.14
C ALA A 554 -23.84 -20.81 11.64
N VAL A 555 -24.94 -20.40 11.00
CA VAL A 555 -25.11 -20.53 9.55
C VAL A 555 -24.06 -19.72 8.80
N ALA A 556 -23.81 -18.47 9.17
CA ALA A 556 -22.81 -17.61 8.54
C ALA A 556 -21.39 -18.18 8.68
N LEU A 557 -21.04 -18.70 9.86
CA LEU A 557 -19.75 -19.35 10.10
C LEU A 557 -19.62 -20.66 9.30
N ALA A 558 -20.68 -21.46 9.23
CA ALA A 558 -20.69 -22.69 8.43
C ALA A 558 -20.54 -22.40 6.92
N VAL A 559 -21.27 -21.39 6.43
CA VAL A 559 -21.15 -20.93 5.03
C VAL A 559 -19.75 -20.39 4.76
N ALA A 560 -19.20 -19.55 5.65
CA ALA A 560 -17.85 -19.02 5.50
C ALA A 560 -16.79 -20.14 5.51
N ALA A 561 -16.93 -21.11 6.42
CA ALA A 561 -16.07 -22.30 6.46
C ALA A 561 -16.21 -23.16 5.21
N GLY A 562 -17.43 -23.38 4.71
CA GLY A 562 -17.70 -24.10 3.46
C GLY A 562 -17.08 -23.41 2.24
N VAL A 563 -17.23 -22.08 2.13
CA VAL A 563 -16.61 -21.30 1.07
C VAL A 563 -15.07 -21.35 1.18
N LEU A 564 -14.54 -21.24 2.39
CA LEU A 564 -13.09 -21.36 2.62
C LEU A 564 -12.56 -22.72 2.20
N VAL A 565 -13.23 -23.82 2.56
CA VAL A 565 -12.89 -25.18 2.14
C VAL A 565 -13.00 -25.32 0.62
N ALA A 566 -14.07 -24.80 0.01
CA ALA A 566 -14.25 -24.82 -1.43
C ALA A 566 -13.11 -24.10 -2.17
N VAL A 567 -12.69 -22.94 -1.66
CA VAL A 567 -11.62 -22.15 -2.27
C VAL A 567 -10.24 -22.75 -2.02
N LEU A 568 -9.97 -23.26 -0.80
CA LEU A 568 -8.64 -23.76 -0.42
C LEU A 568 -8.40 -25.21 -0.89
N VAL A 569 -9.42 -26.03 -0.94
CA VAL A 569 -9.28 -27.47 -1.19
C VAL A 569 -9.89 -27.86 -2.54
N VAL A 570 -11.14 -27.49 -2.79
CA VAL A 570 -11.86 -27.96 -3.97
C VAL A 570 -11.36 -27.29 -5.24
N ARG A 571 -11.20 -25.96 -5.25
CA ARG A 571 -10.78 -25.22 -6.43
C ARG A 571 -9.40 -25.62 -6.97
N PRO A 572 -8.33 -25.77 -6.17
CA PRO A 572 -7.03 -26.23 -6.66
C PRO A 572 -7.03 -27.65 -7.21
N VAL A 573 -7.95 -28.50 -6.73
CA VAL A 573 -8.07 -29.90 -7.18
C VAL A 573 -8.88 -29.99 -8.46
N VAL A 574 -10.00 -29.27 -8.56
CA VAL A 574 -10.94 -29.35 -9.69
C VAL A 574 -10.48 -28.52 -10.89
N ALA A 575 -9.89 -27.35 -10.64
CA ALA A 575 -9.44 -26.41 -11.67
C ALA A 575 -8.03 -25.88 -11.35
N PRO A 576 -6.99 -26.73 -11.41
CA PRO A 576 -5.63 -26.31 -11.14
C PRO A 576 -5.15 -25.29 -12.17
N TRP A 577 -4.35 -24.31 -11.71
CA TRP A 577 -3.64 -23.40 -12.59
C TRP A 577 -2.14 -23.47 -12.27
N PRO A 578 -1.27 -23.69 -13.27
CA PRO A 578 -1.60 -23.95 -14.68
C PRO A 578 -2.35 -25.27 -14.90
N PRO A 579 -3.17 -25.35 -15.94
CA PRO A 579 -3.84 -26.62 -16.29
C PRO A 579 -2.80 -27.71 -16.66
N ARG A 580 -3.13 -28.96 -16.39
CA ARG A 580 -2.24 -30.07 -16.73
C ARG A 580 -1.94 -30.10 -18.23
N ALA A 581 -0.73 -30.51 -18.60
CA ALA A 581 -0.28 -30.58 -19.98
C ALA A 581 -0.39 -29.27 -20.78
N TRP A 582 -0.15 -28.12 -20.11
CA TRP A 582 -0.06 -26.83 -20.79
C TRP A 582 1.18 -26.80 -21.72
N LEU A 583 1.01 -26.19 -22.88
CA LEU A 583 2.04 -26.05 -23.92
C LEU A 583 2.50 -24.59 -24.06
N MET A 584 1.57 -23.65 -23.94
CA MET A 584 1.82 -22.22 -24.00
C MET A 584 0.85 -21.49 -23.08
N VAL A 585 1.33 -20.40 -22.48
CA VAL A 585 0.48 -19.48 -21.74
C VAL A 585 0.73 -18.06 -22.24
N VAL A 586 -0.33 -17.36 -22.63
CA VAL A 586 -0.32 -15.90 -22.82
C VAL A 586 -0.65 -15.28 -21.48
N CYS A 587 0.32 -14.63 -20.89
CA CYS A 587 0.20 -13.95 -19.60
C CYS A 587 -0.60 -12.64 -19.74
N ASP A 588 -1.49 -12.37 -18.83
CA ASP A 588 -2.11 -11.06 -18.71
C ASP A 588 -1.09 -10.09 -18.09
N VAL A 589 -0.32 -9.45 -18.96
CA VAL A 589 0.72 -8.48 -18.61
C VAL A 589 0.26 -7.02 -18.76
N GLY A 590 -1.05 -6.81 -19.00
CA GLY A 590 -1.62 -5.53 -19.40
C GLY A 590 -1.49 -5.30 -20.90
N GLN A 591 -1.31 -4.03 -21.33
CA GLN A 591 -1.08 -3.71 -22.74
C GLN A 591 0.34 -4.12 -23.13
N GLY A 592 0.48 -5.15 -23.96
CA GLY A 592 1.77 -5.70 -24.39
C GLY A 592 1.74 -7.22 -24.48
N ASP A 593 2.86 -7.83 -24.86
CA ASP A 593 3.00 -9.27 -25.02
C ASP A 593 3.86 -9.91 -23.93
N GLY A 594 3.40 -11.02 -23.42
CA GLY A 594 4.15 -11.89 -22.52
C GLY A 594 3.68 -13.31 -22.66
N LEU A 595 4.46 -14.15 -23.33
CA LEU A 595 4.09 -15.54 -23.60
C LEU A 595 5.11 -16.50 -23.00
N VAL A 596 4.67 -17.63 -22.51
CA VAL A 596 5.53 -18.66 -21.94
C VAL A 596 5.23 -19.99 -22.64
N LEU A 597 6.24 -20.59 -23.25
CA LEU A 597 6.16 -21.92 -23.87
C LEU A 597 6.74 -22.97 -22.92
N ALA A 598 6.08 -24.09 -22.77
CA ALA A 598 6.57 -25.18 -21.94
C ALA A 598 7.88 -25.76 -22.52
N ALA A 599 8.92 -25.85 -21.69
CA ALA A 599 10.21 -26.41 -22.02
C ALA A 599 10.62 -27.58 -21.11
N GLY A 600 9.67 -28.09 -20.33
CA GLY A 600 9.84 -29.18 -19.34
C GLY A 600 9.41 -28.74 -17.92
N PRO A 601 9.47 -29.64 -16.94
CA PRO A 601 9.11 -29.32 -15.56
C PRO A 601 9.95 -28.15 -14.99
N GLY A 602 9.29 -27.09 -14.53
CA GLY A 602 9.95 -25.89 -14.01
C GLY A 602 10.71 -25.05 -15.05
N ARG A 603 10.60 -25.37 -16.35
CA ARG A 603 11.34 -24.73 -17.45
C ARG A 603 10.37 -24.11 -18.45
N GLY A 604 10.65 -22.89 -18.89
CA GLY A 604 9.84 -22.20 -19.90
C GLY A 604 10.66 -21.35 -20.85
N VAL A 605 10.29 -21.29 -22.13
CA VAL A 605 10.78 -20.25 -23.06
C VAL A 605 9.84 -19.06 -22.95
N VAL A 606 10.41 -17.89 -22.81
CA VAL A 606 9.64 -16.65 -22.74
C VAL A 606 9.72 -15.94 -24.10
N VAL A 607 8.58 -15.56 -24.64
CA VAL A 607 8.47 -14.73 -25.85
C VAL A 607 7.80 -13.42 -25.44
N ASP A 608 8.55 -12.34 -25.50
CA ASP A 608 8.23 -11.03 -24.93
C ASP A 608 7.91 -11.05 -23.42
N THR A 609 8.03 -9.91 -22.79
CA THR A 609 8.00 -9.82 -21.32
C THR A 609 6.95 -8.85 -20.78
N GLY A 610 6.21 -8.19 -21.65
CA GLY A 610 5.27 -7.15 -21.30
C GLY A 610 5.93 -5.85 -20.81
N PRO A 611 5.11 -4.87 -20.42
CA PRO A 611 5.59 -3.58 -19.94
C PRO A 611 5.99 -3.58 -18.46
N ASP A 612 5.51 -4.54 -17.67
CA ASP A 612 5.66 -4.49 -16.22
C ASP A 612 6.35 -5.75 -15.67
N PRO A 613 7.55 -5.60 -15.06
CA PRO A 613 8.26 -6.70 -14.44
C PRO A 613 7.47 -7.47 -13.37
N VAL A 614 6.57 -6.80 -12.68
CA VAL A 614 5.80 -7.38 -11.58
C VAL A 614 4.76 -8.37 -12.12
N THR A 615 4.06 -8.00 -13.17
CA THR A 615 3.04 -8.85 -13.79
C THR A 615 3.67 -10.06 -14.46
N MET A 616 4.79 -9.88 -15.16
CA MET A 616 5.52 -10.97 -15.79
C MET A 616 6.11 -11.95 -14.76
N ASP A 617 6.77 -11.46 -13.72
CA ASP A 617 7.28 -12.30 -12.62
C ASP A 617 6.16 -13.07 -11.93
N ARG A 618 5.00 -12.45 -11.74
CA ARG A 618 3.81 -13.10 -11.15
C ARG A 618 3.28 -14.23 -12.05
N CYS A 619 3.25 -14.02 -13.36
CA CYS A 619 2.86 -15.06 -14.31
C CYS A 619 3.82 -16.25 -14.23
N LEU A 620 5.13 -16.03 -14.30
CA LEU A 620 6.15 -17.07 -14.25
C LEU A 620 6.14 -17.85 -12.93
N ARG A 621 5.88 -17.17 -11.80
CA ARG A 621 5.70 -17.85 -10.50
C ARG A 621 4.47 -18.73 -10.45
N ARG A 622 3.36 -18.30 -11.06
CA ARG A 622 2.15 -19.14 -11.14
C ARG A 622 2.34 -20.39 -12.00
N LEU A 623 3.27 -20.33 -12.94
CA LEU A 623 3.64 -21.44 -13.81
C LEU A 623 4.77 -22.30 -13.22
N ASP A 624 5.24 -22.00 -12.00
CA ASP A 624 6.36 -22.63 -11.32
C ASP A 624 7.66 -22.63 -12.14
N ILE A 625 7.89 -21.60 -12.98
CA ILE A 625 9.09 -21.49 -13.81
C ILE A 625 10.25 -20.97 -12.97
N THR A 626 11.30 -21.78 -12.90
CA THR A 626 12.57 -21.45 -12.22
C THR A 626 13.77 -21.39 -13.16
N ASP A 627 13.63 -21.93 -14.37
CA ASP A 627 14.66 -21.97 -15.40
C ASP A 627 14.10 -21.52 -16.76
N VAL A 628 14.73 -20.51 -17.36
CA VAL A 628 14.33 -19.93 -18.64
C VAL A 628 15.51 -20.10 -19.62
N PRO A 629 15.58 -21.20 -20.36
CA PRO A 629 16.70 -21.45 -21.25
C PRO A 629 16.83 -20.40 -22.36
N LEU A 630 15.71 -19.80 -22.77
CA LEU A 630 15.65 -18.85 -23.86
C LEU A 630 14.57 -17.80 -23.60
N VAL A 631 14.92 -16.53 -23.79
CA VAL A 631 13.99 -15.41 -23.91
C VAL A 631 14.08 -14.91 -25.35
N ILE A 632 12.95 -14.74 -26.03
CA ILE A 632 12.87 -14.14 -27.37
C ILE A 632 12.16 -12.82 -27.21
N LEU A 633 12.85 -11.72 -27.50
CA LEU A 633 12.28 -10.37 -27.52
C LEU A 633 12.03 -10.01 -28.99
N THR A 634 10.76 -9.91 -29.35
CA THR A 634 10.38 -9.78 -30.76
C THR A 634 10.88 -8.50 -31.38
N HIS A 635 10.70 -7.38 -30.64
CA HIS A 635 11.17 -6.05 -31.05
C HIS A 635 11.34 -5.14 -29.82
N PRO A 636 12.06 -4.01 -29.93
CA PRO A 636 12.51 -3.25 -28.76
C PRO A 636 11.52 -2.23 -28.21
N HIS A 637 10.20 -2.44 -28.34
CA HIS A 637 9.21 -1.58 -27.66
C HIS A 637 9.01 -1.94 -26.20
N ALA A 638 8.67 -0.95 -25.40
CA ALA A 638 8.52 -1.05 -23.95
C ALA A 638 7.52 -2.12 -23.50
N ASP A 639 6.43 -2.26 -24.22
CA ASP A 639 5.36 -3.23 -23.97
C ASP A 639 5.74 -4.68 -24.33
N HIS A 640 6.96 -4.91 -24.81
CA HIS A 640 7.55 -6.21 -25.10
C HIS A 640 8.79 -6.52 -24.26
N ILE A 641 9.59 -5.48 -23.90
CA ILE A 641 10.91 -5.73 -23.27
C ILE A 641 11.04 -5.27 -21.82
N ASP A 642 10.22 -4.33 -21.36
CA ASP A 642 10.41 -3.69 -20.03
C ASP A 642 10.15 -4.63 -18.87
N GLY A 643 9.35 -5.69 -19.07
CA GLY A 643 9.14 -6.77 -18.12
C GLY A 643 10.32 -7.72 -17.90
N LEU A 644 11.43 -7.59 -18.67
CA LEU A 644 12.56 -8.52 -18.62
C LEU A 644 13.17 -8.68 -17.23
N SER A 645 13.26 -7.62 -16.45
CA SER A 645 13.78 -7.71 -15.08
C SER A 645 12.91 -8.60 -14.18
N GLY A 646 11.63 -8.78 -14.50
CA GLY A 646 10.73 -9.75 -13.86
C GLY A 646 11.07 -11.20 -14.22
N VAL A 647 11.48 -11.45 -15.47
CA VAL A 647 11.95 -12.78 -15.93
C VAL A 647 13.24 -13.16 -15.21
N LEU A 648 14.17 -12.20 -15.07
CA LEU A 648 15.49 -12.41 -14.46
C LEU A 648 15.42 -12.64 -12.94
N ARG A 649 14.33 -12.28 -12.30
CA ARG A 649 14.19 -12.33 -10.84
C ARG A 649 14.11 -13.77 -10.33
N GLY A 650 15.20 -14.21 -9.67
CA GLY A 650 15.26 -15.51 -9.00
C GLY A 650 15.21 -16.70 -9.96
N ARG A 651 15.49 -16.48 -11.25
CA ARG A 651 15.52 -17.53 -12.30
C ARG A 651 16.85 -17.55 -13.01
N ARG A 652 17.22 -18.70 -13.51
CA ARG A 652 18.34 -18.85 -14.41
C ARG A 652 17.88 -18.54 -15.83
N VAL A 653 18.54 -17.60 -16.51
CA VAL A 653 18.26 -17.25 -17.91
C VAL A 653 19.47 -17.66 -18.73
N GLY A 654 19.24 -18.49 -19.77
CA GLY A 654 20.32 -19.03 -20.61
C GLY A 654 20.81 -18.02 -21.62
N ALA A 655 19.91 -17.49 -22.45
CA ALA A 655 20.20 -16.48 -23.46
C ALA A 655 18.97 -15.65 -23.78
N VAL A 656 19.21 -14.45 -24.34
CA VAL A 656 18.18 -13.55 -24.87
C VAL A 656 18.38 -13.41 -26.37
N VAL A 657 17.37 -13.75 -27.15
CA VAL A 657 17.31 -13.52 -28.59
C VAL A 657 16.64 -12.18 -28.84
N VAL A 658 17.23 -11.40 -29.73
CA VAL A 658 16.69 -10.12 -30.21
C VAL A 658 16.58 -10.13 -31.72
N SER A 659 15.80 -9.19 -32.27
CA SER A 659 15.68 -9.03 -33.72
C SER A 659 17.06 -8.84 -34.37
N PRO A 660 17.34 -9.47 -35.52
CA PRO A 660 18.56 -9.25 -36.30
C PRO A 660 18.59 -7.86 -36.97
N GLN A 661 17.44 -7.20 -37.07
CA GLN A 661 17.36 -5.85 -37.62
C GLN A 661 17.72 -4.81 -36.57
N ARG A 662 18.69 -3.95 -36.88
CA ARG A 662 19.10 -2.86 -36.01
C ARG A 662 18.13 -1.69 -36.14
N THR A 663 17.37 -1.42 -35.11
CA THR A 663 16.63 -0.16 -34.96
C THR A 663 17.52 0.84 -34.21
N LEU A 664 17.56 2.09 -34.65
CA LEU A 664 18.31 3.20 -33.99
C LEU A 664 17.60 3.63 -32.68
N ASP A 665 17.01 2.69 -31.94
CA ASP A 665 16.24 2.98 -30.75
C ASP A 665 17.12 2.97 -29.50
N ASN A 666 16.95 3.98 -28.67
CA ASN A 666 17.58 4.08 -27.34
C ASN A 666 17.23 2.91 -26.42
N GLN A 667 16.09 2.26 -26.62
CA GLN A 667 15.65 1.11 -25.84
C GLN A 667 16.48 -0.14 -26.15
N ALA A 668 16.77 -0.42 -27.41
CA ALA A 668 17.65 -1.52 -27.81
C ALA A 668 19.06 -1.38 -27.21
N SER A 669 19.59 -0.14 -27.20
CA SER A 669 20.90 0.13 -26.62
C SER A 669 20.94 -0.07 -25.11
N ARG A 670 19.87 0.33 -24.39
CA ARG A 670 19.73 0.10 -22.95
C ARG A 670 19.61 -1.40 -22.65
N LEU A 671 18.78 -2.12 -23.38
CA LEU A 671 18.63 -3.57 -23.24
C LEU A 671 19.98 -4.29 -23.37
N THR A 672 20.74 -3.96 -24.41
CA THR A 672 22.08 -4.54 -24.63
C THR A 672 23.02 -4.26 -23.47
N ALA A 673 23.04 -3.02 -22.96
CA ALA A 673 23.85 -2.64 -21.80
C ALA A 673 23.43 -3.38 -20.53
N ASP A 674 22.13 -3.60 -20.32
CA ASP A 674 21.58 -4.30 -19.16
C ASP A 674 21.94 -5.79 -19.19
N LEU A 675 21.80 -6.44 -20.33
CA LEU A 675 22.19 -7.83 -20.54
C LEU A 675 23.68 -8.04 -20.32
N ALA A 676 24.51 -7.12 -20.87
CA ALA A 676 25.95 -7.17 -20.68
C ALA A 676 26.35 -7.03 -19.19
N ARG A 677 25.71 -6.12 -18.46
CA ARG A 677 25.95 -5.97 -16.99
C ARG A 677 25.60 -7.24 -16.20
N GLN A 678 24.59 -7.98 -16.64
CA GLN A 678 24.15 -9.22 -16.00
C GLN A 678 24.85 -10.47 -16.56
N ARG A 679 25.75 -10.30 -17.54
CA ARG A 679 26.49 -11.38 -18.23
C ARG A 679 25.59 -12.41 -18.90
N ILE A 680 24.44 -11.96 -19.44
CA ILE A 680 23.50 -12.79 -20.16
C ILE A 680 23.84 -12.74 -21.65
N PRO A 681 24.04 -13.89 -22.32
CA PRO A 681 24.31 -13.91 -23.75
C PRO A 681 23.16 -13.33 -24.56
N GLN A 682 23.48 -12.43 -25.51
CA GLN A 682 22.54 -11.87 -26.45
C GLN A 682 22.81 -12.48 -27.84
N TRP A 683 21.78 -13.06 -28.43
CA TRP A 683 21.83 -13.69 -29.73
C TRP A 683 20.89 -12.98 -30.71
N THR A 684 21.18 -13.13 -32.00
CA THR A 684 20.26 -12.80 -33.09
C THR A 684 19.83 -14.09 -33.77
N ALA A 685 18.60 -14.18 -34.21
CA ALA A 685 18.05 -15.39 -34.82
C ALA A 685 17.50 -15.04 -36.22
N PRO A 686 18.26 -15.29 -37.31
CA PRO A 686 17.76 -15.14 -38.67
C PRO A 686 16.72 -16.21 -39.00
N PRO A 687 15.92 -16.02 -40.07
CA PRO A 687 14.96 -17.01 -40.52
C PRO A 687 15.61 -18.39 -40.76
N GLY A 688 14.86 -19.44 -40.43
CA GLY A 688 15.34 -20.82 -40.43
C GLY A 688 16.03 -21.25 -39.13
N THR A 689 16.34 -20.34 -38.19
CA THR A 689 16.84 -20.71 -36.87
C THR A 689 15.82 -21.60 -36.15
N HIS A 690 16.30 -22.70 -35.61
CA HIS A 690 15.44 -23.74 -35.02
C HIS A 690 15.90 -24.15 -33.63
N TRP A 691 14.95 -24.29 -32.70
CA TRP A 691 15.18 -24.85 -31.35
C TRP A 691 14.16 -25.90 -31.01
N ARG A 692 14.59 -26.93 -30.29
CA ARG A 692 13.71 -27.92 -29.67
C ARG A 692 13.88 -27.88 -28.17
N LEU A 693 12.86 -27.42 -27.46
CA LEU A 693 12.89 -27.20 -26.02
C LEU A 693 11.64 -27.86 -25.38
N GLY A 694 11.87 -29.03 -24.77
CA GLY A 694 10.77 -29.85 -24.24
C GLY A 694 9.78 -30.28 -25.34
N PRO A 695 8.48 -30.03 -25.16
CA PRO A 695 7.47 -30.35 -26.16
C PRO A 695 7.41 -29.39 -27.34
N SER A 696 8.12 -28.25 -27.27
CA SER A 696 8.01 -27.13 -28.21
C SER A 696 9.16 -27.12 -29.21
N GLU A 697 8.82 -27.12 -30.50
CA GLU A 697 9.74 -26.90 -31.62
C GLU A 697 9.48 -25.49 -32.15
N LEU A 698 10.51 -24.62 -32.12
CA LEU A 698 10.42 -23.24 -32.52
C LEU A 698 11.21 -23.03 -33.81
N THR A 699 10.64 -22.34 -34.77
CA THR A 699 11.30 -21.97 -36.03
C THR A 699 11.06 -20.48 -36.27
N VAL A 700 12.15 -19.73 -36.48
CA VAL A 700 12.08 -18.31 -36.81
C VAL A 700 11.73 -18.18 -38.31
N LEU A 701 10.72 -17.37 -38.62
CA LEU A 701 10.25 -17.10 -39.98
C LEU A 701 10.72 -15.71 -40.50
N ALA A 702 10.81 -14.74 -39.60
CA ALA A 702 11.18 -13.33 -39.90
C ALA A 702 11.86 -12.70 -38.67
N PRO A 703 12.53 -11.54 -38.84
CA PRO A 703 12.78 -10.83 -40.10
C PRO A 703 14.07 -11.29 -40.79
N GLU A 704 14.16 -11.06 -42.10
CA GLU A 704 15.41 -11.21 -42.82
C GLU A 704 16.45 -10.18 -42.32
N PRO A 705 17.72 -10.57 -42.16
CA PRO A 705 18.78 -9.64 -41.83
C PRO A 705 19.04 -8.68 -42.99
N THR A 706 18.50 -7.49 -42.93
CA THR A 706 18.71 -6.46 -43.94
C THR A 706 19.64 -5.38 -43.41
N ARG A 707 20.41 -4.72 -44.32
CA ARG A 707 21.19 -3.53 -43.99
C ARG A 707 20.35 -2.29 -43.83
N ASP A 708 19.23 -2.24 -44.49
CA ASP A 708 18.28 -1.13 -44.43
C ASP A 708 17.31 -1.28 -43.29
N PRO A 709 17.00 -0.20 -42.56
CA PRO A 709 16.00 -0.26 -41.52
C PRO A 709 14.65 -0.66 -42.13
N PRO A 710 13.82 -1.43 -41.40
CA PRO A 710 12.50 -1.81 -41.86
C PRO A 710 11.66 -0.56 -42.12
N THR A 711 10.93 -0.56 -43.24
CA THR A 711 10.05 0.55 -43.61
C THR A 711 8.70 0.39 -42.92
N GLY A 712 8.04 1.49 -42.63
CA GLY A 712 6.71 1.54 -42.04
C GLY A 712 6.15 2.95 -42.04
N GLN A 713 4.84 3.10 -42.13
CA GLN A 713 4.17 4.40 -42.07
C GLN A 713 3.75 4.70 -40.64
N GLY A 714 4.44 5.61 -39.96
CA GLY A 714 4.15 6.06 -38.63
C GLY A 714 5.27 5.85 -37.63
N GLU A 715 5.18 6.54 -36.52
CA GLU A 715 6.16 6.46 -35.43
C GLU A 715 6.11 5.04 -34.81
N GLY A 716 7.25 4.37 -34.75
CA GLY A 716 7.37 3.02 -34.21
C GLY A 716 7.11 1.87 -35.20
N SER A 717 6.51 2.10 -36.37
CA SER A 717 6.20 1.03 -37.35
C SER A 717 7.44 0.25 -37.81
N ALA A 718 8.58 0.93 -37.96
CA ALA A 718 9.83 0.28 -38.33
C ALA A 718 10.28 -0.75 -37.25
N ALA A 719 10.15 -0.42 -36.01
CA ALA A 719 10.44 -1.33 -34.92
C ALA A 719 9.44 -2.50 -34.88
N ASN A 720 8.14 -2.24 -35.05
CA ASN A 720 7.11 -3.27 -35.14
C ASN A 720 7.40 -4.26 -36.27
N ASN A 721 7.72 -3.76 -37.46
CA ASN A 721 8.03 -4.58 -38.65
C ASN A 721 9.38 -5.31 -38.53
N SER A 722 10.20 -5.00 -37.51
CA SER A 722 11.40 -5.78 -37.15
C SER A 722 11.14 -6.94 -36.21
N SER A 723 9.89 -7.23 -35.89
CA SER A 723 9.52 -8.30 -34.94
C SER A 723 10.00 -9.67 -35.37
N VAL A 724 10.57 -10.41 -34.43
CA VAL A 724 10.89 -11.84 -34.63
C VAL A 724 9.60 -12.63 -34.67
N VAL A 725 9.29 -13.23 -35.82
CA VAL A 725 8.11 -14.08 -36.01
C VAL A 725 8.51 -15.52 -35.80
N VAL A 726 7.83 -16.24 -34.91
CA VAL A 726 8.16 -17.60 -34.53
C VAL A 726 6.98 -18.53 -34.80
N HIS A 727 7.21 -19.58 -35.58
CA HIS A 727 6.31 -20.70 -35.71
C HIS A 727 6.66 -21.74 -34.63
N VAL A 728 5.68 -22.08 -33.81
CA VAL A 728 5.82 -23.11 -32.78
C VAL A 728 5.03 -24.30 -33.14
N ARG A 729 5.66 -25.50 -33.12
CA ARG A 729 5.05 -26.76 -33.39
C ARG A 729 5.07 -27.65 -32.15
N TRP A 730 3.96 -28.28 -31.89
CA TRP A 730 3.77 -29.35 -30.91
C TRP A 730 3.22 -30.59 -31.60
N ARG A 731 3.18 -31.70 -30.88
CA ARG A 731 2.56 -32.92 -31.39
C ARG A 731 1.07 -32.74 -31.75
N ALA A 732 0.35 -31.91 -30.95
CA ALA A 732 -1.09 -31.71 -31.08
C ALA A 732 -1.50 -30.60 -32.08
N GLY A 733 -0.54 -29.86 -32.64
CA GLY A 733 -0.80 -28.75 -33.58
C GLY A 733 0.27 -27.69 -33.53
N SER A 734 -0.04 -26.49 -34.03
CA SER A 734 0.92 -25.39 -34.14
C SER A 734 0.35 -24.03 -33.77
N ALA A 735 1.26 -23.09 -33.48
CA ALA A 735 0.95 -21.67 -33.27
C ALA A 735 1.91 -20.75 -34.01
N LEU A 736 1.40 -19.63 -34.50
CA LEU A 736 2.21 -18.55 -35.05
C LEU A 736 2.24 -17.39 -34.05
N LEU A 737 3.45 -17.04 -33.60
CA LEU A 737 3.73 -15.91 -32.71
C LEU A 737 4.27 -14.80 -33.58
N SER A 738 3.47 -13.80 -33.83
CA SER A 738 3.71 -12.79 -34.87
C SER A 738 4.40 -11.52 -34.38
N GLY A 739 4.61 -11.37 -33.05
CA GLY A 739 5.01 -10.06 -32.49
C GLY A 739 4.03 -8.98 -32.93
N ASP A 740 4.54 -7.83 -33.33
CA ASP A 740 3.74 -6.66 -33.69
C ASP A 740 3.88 -6.28 -35.17
N ILE A 741 4.18 -7.26 -36.03
CA ILE A 741 4.27 -7.02 -37.47
C ILE A 741 3.03 -6.34 -38.04
N GLU A 742 3.24 -5.31 -38.83
CA GLU A 742 2.20 -4.57 -39.55
C GLU A 742 2.10 -5.04 -41.03
N THR A 743 1.25 -4.39 -41.78
CA THR A 743 0.93 -4.78 -43.16
C THR A 743 2.14 -5.04 -44.04
N GLU A 744 3.21 -4.24 -43.92
CA GLU A 744 4.40 -4.34 -44.75
C GLU A 744 5.18 -5.65 -44.47
N ALA A 745 5.35 -6.00 -43.20
CA ALA A 745 6.03 -7.25 -42.82
C ALA A 745 5.14 -8.48 -43.03
N GLN A 746 3.83 -8.34 -42.88
CA GLN A 746 2.86 -9.39 -43.20
C GLN A 746 2.89 -9.75 -44.70
N ASP A 747 2.90 -8.73 -45.58
CA ASP A 747 3.00 -8.89 -47.01
C ASP A 747 4.36 -9.47 -47.43
N ALA A 748 5.46 -9.09 -46.76
CA ALA A 748 6.79 -9.65 -47.01
C ALA A 748 6.82 -11.16 -46.69
N LEU A 749 6.21 -11.61 -45.58
CA LEU A 749 6.08 -13.02 -45.24
C LEU A 749 5.27 -13.82 -46.26
N LEU A 750 4.19 -13.25 -46.80
CA LEU A 750 3.38 -13.86 -47.83
C LEU A 750 4.19 -14.04 -49.11
N ARG A 751 4.89 -13.00 -49.56
CA ARG A 751 5.72 -13.06 -50.78
C ARG A 751 6.89 -14.02 -50.65
N GLY A 752 7.43 -14.18 -49.43
CA GLY A 752 8.51 -15.13 -49.16
C GLY A 752 8.10 -16.60 -49.28
N GLY A 753 6.83 -16.90 -49.32
CA GLY A 753 6.29 -18.26 -49.48
C GLY A 753 6.57 -19.22 -48.32
N MET A 754 7.11 -18.73 -47.23
CA MET A 754 7.51 -19.53 -46.07
C MET A 754 6.52 -19.47 -44.88
N LEU A 755 5.33 -18.92 -45.07
CA LEU A 755 4.31 -18.80 -44.03
C LEU A 755 3.51 -20.10 -43.91
N PRO A 756 3.77 -20.93 -42.89
CA PRO A 756 2.99 -22.16 -42.69
C PRO A 756 1.62 -21.81 -42.06
N PRO A 757 0.59 -22.62 -42.39
CA PRO A 757 -0.68 -22.54 -41.65
C PRO A 757 -0.45 -22.90 -40.19
N ALA A 758 -1.25 -22.31 -39.28
CA ALA A 758 -1.16 -22.58 -37.85
C ALA A 758 -2.55 -22.68 -37.21
N ASP A 759 -2.73 -23.62 -36.27
CA ASP A 759 -4.00 -23.76 -35.56
C ASP A 759 -4.34 -22.55 -34.68
N ILE A 760 -3.32 -21.89 -34.15
CA ILE A 760 -3.41 -20.73 -33.27
C ILE A 760 -2.58 -19.59 -33.82
N LEU A 761 -3.17 -18.41 -33.82
CA LEU A 761 -2.47 -17.16 -34.15
C LEU A 761 -2.44 -16.25 -32.92
N LYS A 762 -1.24 -15.86 -32.44
CA LYS A 762 -1.12 -14.62 -31.68
C LYS A 762 -1.31 -13.47 -32.64
N VAL A 763 -2.39 -12.71 -32.46
CA VAL A 763 -2.77 -11.63 -33.36
C VAL A 763 -1.72 -10.51 -33.34
N PRO A 764 -1.22 -10.09 -34.51
CA PRO A 764 -0.20 -9.05 -34.57
C PRO A 764 -0.64 -7.73 -33.93
N HIS A 765 0.28 -7.03 -33.29
CA HIS A 765 0.14 -5.68 -32.76
C HIS A 765 -1.14 -5.50 -31.95
N HIS A 766 -1.39 -6.44 -31.02
CA HIS A 766 -2.51 -6.45 -30.07
C HIS A 766 -3.90 -6.31 -30.73
N GLY A 767 -3.99 -6.64 -32.03
CA GLY A 767 -5.21 -6.45 -32.82
C GLY A 767 -5.41 -5.03 -33.31
N SER A 768 -4.34 -4.29 -33.64
CA SER A 768 -4.38 -3.00 -34.31
C SER A 768 -5.19 -3.04 -35.63
N PRO A 769 -5.65 -1.90 -36.18
CA PRO A 769 -6.36 -1.88 -37.44
C PRO A 769 -5.47 -2.16 -38.68
N ARG A 770 -4.14 -2.12 -38.52
CA ARG A 770 -3.15 -2.28 -39.58
C ARG A 770 -2.83 -3.77 -39.83
N GLN A 771 -3.77 -4.46 -40.49
CA GLN A 771 -3.70 -5.90 -40.75
C GLN A 771 -3.94 -6.18 -42.21
N ASP A 772 -3.20 -7.14 -42.75
CA ASP A 772 -3.41 -7.65 -44.12
C ASP A 772 -4.38 -8.89 -44.07
N PRO A 773 -5.55 -8.81 -44.68
CA PRO A 773 -6.50 -9.94 -44.71
C PRO A 773 -5.91 -11.20 -45.38
N ALA A 774 -5.01 -11.07 -46.34
CA ALA A 774 -4.37 -12.19 -47.01
C ALA A 774 -3.43 -12.97 -46.05
N PHE A 775 -2.72 -12.27 -45.17
CA PHE A 775 -1.90 -12.89 -44.14
C PHE A 775 -2.76 -13.77 -43.22
N PHE A 776 -3.88 -13.24 -42.73
CA PHE A 776 -4.78 -14.01 -41.86
C PHE A 776 -5.42 -15.21 -42.57
N GLY A 777 -5.74 -15.03 -43.86
CA GLY A 777 -6.24 -16.10 -44.70
C GLY A 777 -5.21 -17.21 -44.91
N ALA A 778 -3.95 -16.86 -45.13
CA ALA A 778 -2.87 -17.83 -45.32
C ALA A 778 -2.53 -18.60 -44.03
N VAL A 779 -2.50 -17.93 -42.88
CA VAL A 779 -2.31 -18.60 -41.57
C VAL A 779 -3.47 -19.52 -41.25
N SER A 780 -4.70 -19.16 -41.61
CA SER A 780 -5.90 -20.00 -41.49
C SER A 780 -6.16 -20.51 -40.07
N ALA A 781 -5.90 -19.67 -39.07
CA ALA A 781 -5.95 -20.04 -37.65
C ALA A 781 -7.40 -20.29 -37.19
N ARG A 782 -7.59 -21.36 -36.44
CA ARG A 782 -8.87 -21.72 -35.79
C ARG A 782 -9.12 -20.94 -34.52
N ALA A 783 -8.03 -20.49 -33.86
CA ALA A 783 -8.09 -19.67 -32.67
C ALA A 783 -7.13 -18.48 -32.75
N ALA A 784 -7.61 -17.31 -32.38
CA ALA A 784 -6.85 -16.07 -32.35
C ALA A 784 -6.68 -15.60 -30.89
N LEU A 785 -5.44 -15.46 -30.44
CA LEU A 785 -5.10 -14.96 -29.11
C LEU A 785 -4.68 -13.50 -29.19
N ILE A 786 -5.31 -12.66 -28.43
CA ILE A 786 -5.03 -11.23 -28.36
C ILE A 786 -4.56 -10.89 -26.95
N SER A 787 -3.29 -10.54 -26.84
CA SER A 787 -2.70 -10.00 -25.61
C SER A 787 -2.95 -8.50 -25.57
N VAL A 788 -3.74 -8.01 -24.61
CA VAL A 788 -4.21 -6.63 -24.54
C VAL A 788 -4.65 -6.28 -23.12
N GLY A 789 -4.42 -5.04 -22.71
CA GLY A 789 -4.77 -4.54 -21.37
C GLY A 789 -6.19 -4.02 -21.26
N GLU A 790 -6.80 -4.23 -20.10
CA GLU A 790 -8.09 -3.63 -19.76
C GLU A 790 -7.97 -2.10 -19.74
N GLY A 791 -8.89 -1.40 -20.43
CA GLY A 791 -8.92 0.07 -20.45
C GLY A 791 -7.71 0.71 -21.15
N ASN A 792 -7.09 0.04 -22.13
CA ASN A 792 -5.99 0.63 -22.89
C ASN A 792 -6.43 1.83 -23.74
N ASP A 793 -5.56 2.83 -23.80
CA ASP A 793 -5.80 4.09 -24.54
C ASP A 793 -5.56 3.99 -26.07
N TYR A 794 -5.10 2.81 -26.56
CA TYR A 794 -4.77 2.60 -27.97
C TYR A 794 -5.99 2.19 -28.82
N GLY A 795 -7.09 1.85 -28.18
CA GLY A 795 -8.31 1.36 -28.86
C GLY A 795 -8.14 -0.06 -29.44
N HIS A 796 -7.19 -0.83 -28.94
CA HIS A 796 -6.97 -2.22 -29.33
C HIS A 796 -7.78 -3.19 -28.44
N PRO A 797 -8.25 -4.33 -28.98
CA PRO A 797 -8.25 -4.68 -30.39
C PRO A 797 -9.28 -3.88 -31.17
N ALA A 798 -8.89 -3.46 -32.37
CA ALA A 798 -9.72 -2.65 -33.26
C ALA A 798 -10.88 -3.45 -33.84
N GLN A 799 -12.03 -2.82 -34.04
CA GLN A 799 -13.22 -3.46 -34.63
C GLN A 799 -13.00 -4.06 -36.02
N PRO A 800 -12.24 -3.42 -36.93
CA PRO A 800 -11.91 -4.03 -38.21
C PRO A 800 -11.22 -5.40 -38.07
N THR A 801 -10.23 -5.51 -37.19
CA THR A 801 -9.50 -6.75 -36.92
C THR A 801 -10.38 -7.82 -36.31
N LEU A 802 -11.22 -7.48 -35.34
CA LEU A 802 -12.19 -8.41 -34.75
C LEU A 802 -13.20 -8.90 -35.79
N SER A 803 -13.62 -8.02 -36.70
CA SER A 803 -14.53 -8.37 -37.80
C SER A 803 -13.85 -9.28 -38.83
N LEU A 804 -12.57 -9.06 -39.14
CA LEU A 804 -11.77 -9.92 -40.01
C LEU A 804 -11.67 -11.33 -39.45
N LEU A 805 -11.28 -11.48 -38.20
CA LEU A 805 -11.16 -12.76 -37.50
C LEU A 805 -12.49 -13.54 -37.48
N ARG A 806 -13.62 -12.83 -37.23
CA ARG A 806 -14.95 -13.46 -37.28
C ARG A 806 -15.32 -13.95 -38.69
N ARG A 807 -15.03 -13.18 -39.75
CA ARG A 807 -15.27 -13.59 -41.13
C ARG A 807 -14.44 -14.84 -41.53
N LEU A 808 -13.22 -14.96 -40.98
CA LEU A 808 -12.35 -16.10 -41.19
C LEU A 808 -12.70 -17.31 -40.28
N GLY A 809 -13.72 -17.18 -39.41
CA GLY A 809 -14.17 -18.27 -38.54
C GLY A 809 -13.25 -18.51 -37.36
N ALA A 810 -12.28 -17.65 -37.08
CA ALA A 810 -11.37 -17.79 -35.95
C ALA A 810 -12.06 -17.43 -34.61
N ARG A 811 -11.92 -18.33 -33.63
CA ARG A 811 -12.39 -18.05 -32.28
C ARG A 811 -11.42 -17.12 -31.55
N VAL A 812 -11.91 -15.97 -31.07
CA VAL A 812 -11.08 -14.93 -30.44
C VAL A 812 -11.05 -15.11 -28.91
N TYR A 813 -9.85 -15.08 -28.35
CA TYR A 813 -9.59 -15.07 -26.91
C TYR A 813 -8.74 -13.85 -26.56
N ARG A 814 -9.09 -13.14 -25.47
CA ARG A 814 -8.47 -11.85 -25.10
C ARG A 814 -8.06 -11.86 -23.64
N THR A 815 -6.85 -11.37 -23.33
CA THR A 815 -6.32 -11.31 -21.95
C THR A 815 -7.09 -10.32 -21.08
N ASP A 816 -7.53 -9.18 -21.61
CA ASP A 816 -8.32 -8.17 -20.87
C ASP A 816 -9.69 -8.66 -20.38
N ARG A 817 -10.23 -9.73 -20.98
CA ARG A 817 -11.52 -10.33 -20.61
C ARG A 817 -11.39 -11.65 -19.86
N SER A 818 -10.35 -12.39 -20.13
CA SER A 818 -10.21 -13.78 -19.69
C SER A 818 -9.01 -14.01 -18.79
N GLY A 819 -8.22 -12.98 -18.48
CA GLY A 819 -6.97 -13.14 -17.79
C GLY A 819 -5.96 -13.97 -18.57
N ASP A 820 -5.08 -14.71 -17.88
CA ASP A 820 -4.10 -15.58 -18.54
C ASP A 820 -4.79 -16.64 -19.41
N LEU A 821 -4.28 -16.89 -20.64
CA LEU A 821 -4.79 -17.87 -21.60
C LEU A 821 -3.81 -19.03 -21.73
N ALA A 822 -4.22 -20.25 -21.40
CA ALA A 822 -3.38 -21.44 -21.56
C ALA A 822 -3.80 -22.27 -22.76
N VAL A 823 -2.86 -22.58 -23.61
CA VAL A 823 -2.97 -23.60 -24.66
C VAL A 823 -2.58 -24.93 -24.05
N VAL A 824 -3.44 -25.93 -24.15
CA VAL A 824 -3.26 -27.27 -23.59
C VAL A 824 -3.46 -28.34 -24.64
N GLU A 825 -2.82 -29.50 -24.46
CA GLU A 825 -3.13 -30.68 -25.22
C GLU A 825 -4.24 -31.48 -24.53
N ARG A 826 -5.33 -31.73 -25.23
CA ARG A 826 -6.43 -32.60 -24.80
C ARG A 826 -6.79 -33.57 -25.94
N GLU A 827 -6.69 -34.85 -25.68
CA GLU A 827 -7.06 -35.87 -26.64
C GLU A 827 -6.38 -35.71 -28.00
N GLY A 828 -5.10 -35.32 -28.00
CA GLY A 828 -4.33 -35.10 -29.23
C GLY A 828 -4.69 -33.85 -30.03
N ARG A 829 -5.45 -32.90 -29.43
CA ARG A 829 -5.85 -31.65 -30.03
C ARG A 829 -5.50 -30.47 -29.13
N LEU A 830 -5.31 -29.29 -29.74
CA LEU A 830 -5.12 -28.06 -28.98
C LEU A 830 -6.44 -27.52 -28.42
N ALA A 831 -6.46 -27.15 -27.16
CA ALA A 831 -7.58 -26.51 -26.52
C ALA A 831 -7.09 -25.26 -25.75
N ILE A 832 -7.97 -24.27 -25.52
CA ILE A 832 -7.65 -23.06 -24.80
C ILE A 832 -8.42 -23.05 -23.48
N VAL A 833 -7.70 -22.84 -22.38
CA VAL A 833 -8.23 -22.72 -21.01
C VAL A 833 -7.94 -21.31 -20.52
N THR A 834 -8.95 -20.62 -20.02
CA THR A 834 -8.84 -19.26 -19.50
C THR A 834 -8.79 -19.27 -17.98
N ARG A 835 -8.01 -18.37 -17.38
CA ARG A 835 -7.90 -18.26 -15.92
C ARG A 835 -9.04 -17.45 -15.30
N GLY A 836 -9.55 -16.43 -15.99
CA GLY A 836 -10.69 -15.61 -15.59
C GLY A 836 -12.01 -16.17 -16.12
N SER A 837 -13.11 -15.73 -15.51
CA SER A 837 -14.44 -16.00 -16.06
C SER A 837 -14.63 -15.17 -17.35
N GLN A 838 -14.93 -15.82 -18.46
CA GLN A 838 -15.50 -15.10 -19.60
C GLN A 838 -16.81 -14.46 -19.13
N GLY A 839 -16.82 -13.16 -18.92
CA GLY A 839 -18.05 -12.38 -18.84
C GLY A 839 -18.79 -12.61 -20.16
N GLY A 840 -19.83 -13.40 -20.10
CA GLY A 840 -20.82 -13.75 -21.10
C GLY A 840 -20.70 -13.14 -22.50
N ASP A 841 -20.01 -13.83 -23.39
CA ASP A 841 -20.44 -13.95 -24.78
C ASP A 841 -20.95 -15.39 -24.95
N ARG A 842 -22.23 -15.61 -24.67
CA ARG A 842 -22.95 -16.75 -25.25
C ARG A 842 -22.97 -16.49 -26.74
N PRO A 843 -22.64 -17.48 -27.57
CA PRO A 843 -22.88 -17.36 -28.99
C PRO A 843 -24.37 -17.13 -29.23
N PRO A 844 -24.76 -16.33 -30.26
CA PRO A 844 -26.14 -16.18 -30.64
C PRO A 844 -26.78 -17.49 -31.01
#